data_8a268e861d0ec867193273f39ecf7a41
#
_entry.id   8a268e861d0ec867193273f39ecf7a41
#
_cell.length_a   1.000
_cell.length_b   1.000
_cell.length_c   1.000
_cell.angle_alpha   90.00
_cell.angle_beta   90.00
_cell.angle_gamma   90.00
#
_symmetry.space_group_name_H-M   'P 1'
#
loop_
_entity.id
_entity.type
_entity.pdbx_description
1 polymer ?
#
loop_
_entity_poly.entity_id
_entity_poly.type
_entity_poly.pdbx_seq_one_letter_code
_entity_poly.pdbx_strand_id
1 'polypeptide(L)'
;MPAAAKDALYVVTDIEVSLFSAPLDKIPDRDNAWEEERYYGHIVYGNHVRVRPIAGGEHGKYADRWYALLSGEDGDILCYVPKKGLEKVPVHKVFESKRYMVKEDSSGLWLQPDKEGGRSLYDYGYSLAAGEVLTAVGEMSAEAGGWLLFKFSTDARLGEGGLGARYAWGREADFTPLASYKPDNSRVDEALLPSKMRYSDWAHRFGDGQEEDDTYEKFIDFLPVTEPMRKALLKKGFYVEPSLPLDEYGIIVDDMADWYSASKDYQADFITTDMFLHAFHLIFDRMLQKFERTYLSPELEESMKIALMNLAPLKKACESAGAGDTWARARDMLSIPLALLEEKPGTRIKLTKNAAEEVKRILAAQGVEDSLVTGSQTDYTAFRPRGHYTISPELERYFRAMSWLGSAELTLFPTRTEIDLANVSLTGLISLLLDLQGKSWDAFEAPIDFLVGASNTGGTAVYRELAKRHLGILNKAPAALADEKILTALAEDIKKEVAGPLIQSVAGGDDSRNDLDDRLPVFRISGKRFTPDAYVMNMLTSPRVGTDDHPRNLPKGTDVMVALGSAAADEVAALDNAIKGYSDNLEKLKAWVDEHLAEEASVYTLWIKTLREGFKDSGADQFFYRSPAWRWKKLSTNSASWAELKHDTVLYAEQSGAEMGAGGWEAGPFAPPQPRGYIEPDPQLFDTLHGAVKRMSEFIAEFGMESEDEDFMEEGVPYSQKLQALSELLEAAGTIARKQIRGEILTDNDYDYIKVMAGAFDARLLLPGEHIPDSEQLKMALVTDVATDFFEGRVLHVASGRPQRIHVFVNDASAGPRITRGYIFSYYEFIRGMGDGRMTDEEWKEIVYDDSRAEEVKQFRPPWYEELYR
;
A
#
# COMPACT_ATOMS: atom_id res chain seq x y z
N MET A 1 -59.72 18.79 -5.49
CA MET A 1 -58.35 18.60 -6.06
C MET A 1 -58.44 17.36 -6.92
N PRO A 2 -57.97 17.40 -8.19
CA PRO A 2 -57.86 16.16 -8.96
C PRO A 2 -56.86 15.27 -8.28
N ALA A 3 -57.11 13.96 -8.22
CA ALA A 3 -56.19 12.98 -7.69
C ALA A 3 -54.81 13.16 -8.33
N ALA A 4 -53.78 13.27 -7.52
CA ALA A 4 -52.37 13.38 -7.99
C ALA A 4 -52.14 12.21 -8.94
N ALA A 5 -51.69 12.52 -10.18
CA ALA A 5 -51.32 11.52 -11.14
C ALA A 5 -50.24 10.62 -10.53
N LYS A 6 -50.50 9.30 -10.49
CA LYS A 6 -49.55 8.34 -9.91
C LYS A 6 -48.34 8.17 -10.80
N ASP A 7 -47.18 8.21 -10.21
CA ASP A 7 -45.92 7.88 -10.87
C ASP A 7 -45.96 6.42 -11.37
N ALA A 8 -45.37 6.14 -12.54
CA ALA A 8 -45.33 4.79 -13.08
C ALA A 8 -43.96 4.51 -13.72
N LEU A 9 -43.58 3.24 -13.68
CA LEU A 9 -42.36 2.75 -14.29
C LEU A 9 -42.63 2.40 -15.77
N TYR A 10 -41.74 2.82 -16.64
CA TYR A 10 -41.76 2.53 -18.07
C TYR A 10 -40.40 1.99 -18.51
N VAL A 11 -40.42 1.13 -19.55
CA VAL A 11 -39.22 0.64 -20.22
C VAL A 11 -39.08 1.31 -21.57
N VAL A 12 -37.85 1.63 -21.97
CA VAL A 12 -37.53 2.20 -23.29
C VAL A 12 -37.56 1.08 -24.32
N THR A 13 -38.40 1.20 -25.36
CA THR A 13 -38.61 0.20 -26.42
C THR A 13 -38.07 0.62 -27.79
N ASP A 14 -37.68 1.87 -27.96
CA ASP A 14 -36.90 2.35 -29.10
C ASP A 14 -35.41 2.26 -28.86
N ILE A 15 -34.58 2.26 -29.90
CA ILE A 15 -33.10 2.18 -29.76
C ILE A 15 -32.61 3.30 -28.85
N GLU A 16 -33.18 4.49 -29.01
CA GLU A 16 -32.87 5.67 -28.24
C GLU A 16 -34.06 6.60 -28.12
N VAL A 17 -34.28 7.23 -27.02
CA VAL A 17 -35.31 8.25 -26.80
C VAL A 17 -34.68 9.52 -26.24
N SER A 18 -34.77 10.62 -26.98
CA SER A 18 -34.19 11.91 -26.56
C SER A 18 -34.97 12.57 -25.42
N LEU A 19 -34.24 13.23 -24.53
CA LEU A 19 -34.74 13.94 -23.36
C LEU A 19 -34.61 15.47 -23.56
N PHE A 20 -35.54 16.22 -22.98
CA PHE A 20 -35.58 17.67 -23.15
C PHE A 20 -35.86 18.36 -21.80
N SER A 21 -35.28 19.53 -21.59
CA SER A 21 -35.52 20.35 -20.40
C SER A 21 -36.95 20.93 -20.33
N ALA A 22 -37.66 20.99 -21.46
CA ALA A 22 -39.08 21.30 -21.56
C ALA A 22 -39.71 20.61 -22.78
N PRO A 23 -41.03 20.26 -22.74
CA PRO A 23 -41.71 19.66 -23.90
C PRO A 23 -41.70 20.59 -25.13
N LEU A 24 -41.57 19.98 -26.29
CA LEU A 24 -41.58 20.67 -27.60
C LEU A 24 -42.90 20.48 -28.32
N ASP A 25 -43.25 21.46 -29.18
CA ASP A 25 -44.48 21.36 -30.04
C ASP A 25 -44.38 20.23 -31.08
N LYS A 26 -43.16 19.97 -31.56
CA LYS A 26 -42.84 18.83 -32.44
C LYS A 26 -41.70 18.04 -31.84
N ILE A 27 -41.82 16.74 -31.76
CA ILE A 27 -40.73 15.85 -31.36
C ILE A 27 -39.73 15.77 -32.53
N PRO A 28 -38.47 16.19 -32.36
CA PRO A 28 -37.42 16.11 -33.37
C PRO A 28 -37.16 14.65 -33.75
N ASP A 29 -36.63 14.45 -34.96
CA ASP A 29 -36.11 13.16 -35.37
C ASP A 29 -34.82 12.87 -34.56
N ARG A 30 -34.54 11.60 -34.24
CA ARG A 30 -33.43 11.15 -33.42
C ARG A 30 -32.09 11.78 -33.83
N ASP A 31 -31.81 11.78 -35.12
CA ASP A 31 -30.52 12.20 -35.67
C ASP A 31 -30.25 13.72 -35.57
N ASN A 32 -31.30 14.53 -35.28
CA ASN A 32 -31.17 16.00 -35.13
C ASN A 32 -31.64 16.50 -33.77
N ALA A 33 -31.92 15.63 -32.81
CA ALA A 33 -32.44 16.03 -31.50
C ALA A 33 -31.46 16.86 -30.71
N TRP A 34 -30.15 16.61 -30.85
CA TRP A 34 -29.06 17.31 -30.18
C TRP A 34 -28.90 18.77 -30.65
N GLU A 35 -29.44 19.15 -31.79
CA GLU A 35 -29.42 20.54 -32.29
C GLU A 35 -30.45 21.44 -31.58
N GLU A 36 -31.40 20.86 -30.85
CA GLU A 36 -32.43 21.64 -30.15
C GLU A 36 -31.86 22.30 -28.87
N GLU A 37 -32.12 23.59 -28.69
CA GLU A 37 -31.69 24.36 -27.52
C GLU A 37 -32.11 23.75 -26.15
N ARG A 38 -33.15 22.91 -26.16
CA ARG A 38 -33.72 22.24 -24.99
C ARG A 38 -33.29 20.80 -24.85
N TYR A 39 -32.37 20.32 -25.66
CA TYR A 39 -31.86 18.96 -25.56
C TYR A 39 -31.17 18.77 -24.21
N TYR A 40 -31.52 17.72 -23.48
CA TYR A 40 -30.99 17.39 -22.15
C TYR A 40 -30.08 16.16 -22.17
N GLY A 41 -30.32 15.25 -23.11
CA GLY A 41 -29.63 13.97 -23.24
C GLY A 41 -30.52 12.92 -23.87
N HIS A 42 -30.19 11.66 -23.72
CA HIS A 42 -30.97 10.54 -24.22
C HIS A 42 -30.98 9.35 -23.27
N ILE A 43 -31.95 8.44 -23.49
CA ILE A 43 -32.03 7.13 -22.83
C ILE A 43 -32.13 6.05 -23.90
N VAL A 44 -31.48 4.93 -23.67
CA VAL A 44 -31.37 3.85 -24.67
C VAL A 44 -32.30 2.68 -24.39
N TYR A 45 -32.48 1.82 -25.38
CA TYR A 45 -33.30 0.60 -25.31
C TYR A 45 -33.03 -0.20 -24.04
N GLY A 46 -34.10 -0.65 -23.38
CA GLY A 46 -34.05 -1.46 -22.17
C GLY A 46 -33.87 -0.67 -20.88
N ASN A 47 -33.59 0.64 -20.93
CA ASN A 47 -33.57 1.48 -19.72
C ASN A 47 -35.00 1.63 -19.18
N HIS A 48 -35.12 1.68 -17.87
CA HIS A 48 -36.37 1.90 -17.16
C HIS A 48 -36.40 3.28 -16.53
N VAL A 49 -37.48 3.98 -16.76
CA VAL A 49 -37.64 5.36 -16.28
C VAL A 49 -38.92 5.50 -15.46
N ARG A 50 -38.83 6.27 -14.38
CA ARG A 50 -39.98 6.66 -13.57
C ARG A 50 -40.56 7.95 -14.14
N VAL A 51 -41.79 7.92 -14.54
CA VAL A 51 -42.45 9.07 -15.18
C VAL A 51 -43.75 9.42 -14.49
N ARG A 52 -44.09 10.70 -14.56
CA ARG A 52 -45.38 11.25 -14.12
C ARG A 52 -46.10 11.89 -15.27
N PRO A 53 -47.41 11.64 -15.47
CA PRO A 53 -48.22 12.37 -16.44
C PRO A 53 -48.19 13.88 -16.16
N ILE A 54 -48.02 14.68 -17.17
CA ILE A 54 -48.05 16.15 -17.07
C ILE A 54 -49.47 16.58 -16.71
N ALA A 55 -49.69 17.17 -15.55
CA ALA A 55 -50.99 17.56 -15.03
C ALA A 55 -51.10 19.10 -14.95
N GLY A 56 -51.70 19.72 -15.97
CA GLY A 56 -51.99 21.17 -15.94
C GLY A 56 -50.73 22.07 -15.95
N GLY A 57 -50.90 23.36 -15.71
CA GLY A 57 -49.83 24.34 -15.67
C GLY A 57 -49.24 24.69 -17.05
N GLU A 58 -48.04 25.26 -17.06
CA GLU A 58 -47.38 25.76 -18.28
C GLU A 58 -47.21 24.68 -19.36
N HIS A 59 -46.94 23.44 -18.96
CA HIS A 59 -46.72 22.33 -19.88
C HIS A 59 -47.95 21.44 -20.13
N GLY A 60 -49.11 21.76 -19.55
CA GLY A 60 -50.33 20.92 -19.62
C GLY A 60 -50.81 20.62 -21.04
N LYS A 61 -50.53 21.51 -22.00
CA LYS A 61 -50.89 21.30 -23.44
C LYS A 61 -50.08 20.14 -24.09
N TYR A 62 -49.06 19.63 -23.44
CA TYR A 62 -48.23 18.54 -23.96
C TYR A 62 -48.55 17.18 -23.31
N ALA A 63 -49.51 17.11 -22.39
CA ALA A 63 -49.84 15.93 -21.59
C ALA A 63 -50.22 14.68 -22.41
N ASP A 64 -50.67 14.85 -23.65
CA ASP A 64 -51.00 13.76 -24.56
C ASP A 64 -49.78 13.07 -25.19
N ARG A 65 -48.63 13.79 -25.32
CA ARG A 65 -47.44 13.34 -26.03
C ARG A 65 -46.21 13.18 -25.19
N TRP A 66 -46.20 13.76 -23.98
CA TRP A 66 -45.02 13.82 -23.13
C TRP A 66 -45.32 13.31 -21.72
N TYR A 67 -44.26 12.82 -21.05
CA TYR A 67 -44.22 12.58 -19.63
C TYR A 67 -43.17 13.47 -18.99
N ALA A 68 -43.32 13.79 -17.69
CA ALA A 68 -42.27 14.31 -16.84
C ALA A 68 -41.44 13.12 -16.30
N LEU A 69 -40.14 13.13 -16.51
CA LEU A 69 -39.20 12.14 -15.99
C LEU A 69 -38.76 12.60 -14.60
N LEU A 70 -38.71 11.67 -13.65
CA LEU A 70 -38.45 11.95 -12.27
C LEU A 70 -37.02 11.56 -11.87
N SER A 71 -36.34 12.43 -11.08
CA SER A 71 -35.08 12.11 -10.47
C SER A 71 -35.25 11.15 -9.30
N GLY A 72 -34.35 10.19 -9.15
CA GLY A 72 -34.17 9.33 -7.98
C GLY A 72 -35.43 8.92 -7.21
N GLU A 73 -35.36 8.82 -5.91
CA GLU A 73 -36.47 8.48 -5.00
C GLU A 73 -37.31 9.69 -4.61
N ASP A 74 -36.78 10.89 -4.69
CA ASP A 74 -37.42 12.14 -4.23
C ASP A 74 -38.58 12.58 -5.14
N GLY A 75 -38.57 12.13 -6.40
CA GLY A 75 -39.68 12.34 -7.31
C GLY A 75 -39.77 13.76 -7.87
N ASP A 76 -38.70 14.51 -7.87
CA ASP A 76 -38.61 15.81 -8.54
C ASP A 76 -38.56 15.63 -10.07
N ILE A 77 -39.07 16.61 -10.80
CA ILE A 77 -39.03 16.57 -12.26
C ILE A 77 -37.62 16.95 -12.71
N LEU A 78 -36.92 15.98 -13.34
CA LEU A 78 -35.60 16.18 -13.90
C LEU A 78 -35.66 16.78 -15.32
N CYS A 79 -36.46 16.18 -16.16
CA CYS A 79 -36.64 16.59 -17.55
C CYS A 79 -37.95 16.01 -18.13
N TYR A 80 -38.13 16.10 -19.43
CA TYR A 80 -39.32 15.59 -20.12
C TYR A 80 -38.94 14.60 -21.20
N VAL A 81 -39.79 13.55 -21.36
CA VAL A 81 -39.54 12.45 -22.31
C VAL A 81 -40.77 12.23 -23.17
N PRO A 82 -40.62 12.05 -24.49
CA PRO A 82 -41.74 11.68 -25.35
C PRO A 82 -42.35 10.33 -24.95
N LYS A 83 -43.67 10.20 -25.06
CA LYS A 83 -44.39 8.93 -24.83
C LYS A 83 -44.05 7.86 -25.85
N LYS A 84 -43.68 8.28 -27.06
CA LYS A 84 -43.24 7.37 -28.11
C LYS A 84 -41.94 6.69 -27.70
N GLY A 85 -41.86 5.38 -27.87
CA GLY A 85 -40.67 4.61 -27.47
C GLY A 85 -40.62 4.21 -25.99
N LEU A 86 -41.74 4.40 -25.27
CA LEU A 86 -41.89 3.95 -23.87
C LEU A 86 -43.04 2.96 -23.72
N GLU A 87 -42.81 1.84 -23.01
CA GLU A 87 -43.89 0.90 -22.65
C GLU A 87 -43.99 0.81 -21.13
N LYS A 88 -45.25 0.78 -20.63
CA LYS A 88 -45.49 0.71 -19.20
C LYS A 88 -45.15 -0.68 -18.68
N VAL A 89 -44.36 -0.74 -17.61
CA VAL A 89 -43.96 -1.98 -16.94
C VAL A 89 -45.19 -2.52 -16.15
N PRO A 90 -45.63 -3.77 -16.39
CA PRO A 90 -46.85 -4.34 -15.84
C PRO A 90 -46.62 -4.87 -14.40
N VAL A 91 -46.21 -4.02 -13.44
CA VAL A 91 -46.03 -4.39 -12.04
C VAL A 91 -47.40 -4.45 -11.35
N HIS A 92 -47.75 -5.60 -10.77
CA HIS A 92 -48.98 -5.77 -9.99
C HIS A 92 -48.79 -5.31 -8.54
N LYS A 93 -47.63 -5.56 -7.96
CA LYS A 93 -47.28 -5.14 -6.59
C LYS A 93 -45.85 -4.68 -6.53
N VAL A 94 -45.66 -3.50 -6.00
CA VAL A 94 -44.33 -2.95 -5.62
C VAL A 94 -44.15 -3.17 -4.12
N PHE A 95 -42.97 -3.57 -3.70
CA PHE A 95 -42.60 -3.76 -2.31
C PHE A 95 -41.21 -3.19 -2.01
N GLU A 96 -40.91 -3.04 -0.73
CA GLU A 96 -39.53 -2.81 -0.29
C GLU A 96 -38.60 -3.90 -0.86
N SER A 97 -37.37 -3.52 -1.18
CA SER A 97 -36.35 -4.40 -1.77
C SER A 97 -36.25 -5.73 -1.02
N LYS A 98 -36.42 -6.83 -1.73
CA LYS A 98 -36.23 -8.17 -1.24
C LYS A 98 -35.15 -8.88 -2.01
N ARG A 99 -34.29 -9.61 -1.32
CA ARG A 99 -33.19 -10.36 -1.94
C ARG A 99 -33.61 -11.80 -2.22
N TYR A 100 -33.24 -12.28 -3.40
CA TYR A 100 -33.49 -13.63 -3.88
C TYR A 100 -32.22 -14.22 -4.46
N MET A 101 -31.98 -15.47 -4.20
CA MET A 101 -30.84 -16.25 -4.69
C MET A 101 -31.23 -17.08 -5.89
N VAL A 102 -30.42 -17.10 -6.92
CA VAL A 102 -30.58 -17.91 -8.14
C VAL A 102 -30.39 -19.39 -7.79
N LYS A 103 -31.34 -20.26 -8.20
CA LYS A 103 -31.32 -21.70 -7.88
C LYS A 103 -30.38 -22.50 -8.76
N GLU A 104 -30.37 -22.23 -10.06
CA GLU A 104 -29.64 -23.01 -11.06
C GLU A 104 -28.92 -22.08 -12.05
N ASP A 105 -27.82 -22.55 -12.60
CA ASP A 105 -27.10 -21.84 -13.67
C ASP A 105 -28.05 -21.57 -14.84
N SER A 106 -27.94 -20.38 -15.45
CA SER A 106 -28.71 -19.97 -16.64
C SER A 106 -30.16 -19.62 -16.40
N SER A 107 -30.58 -19.32 -15.16
CA SER A 107 -31.89 -18.71 -14.90
C SER A 107 -32.05 -17.45 -15.75
N GLY A 108 -33.08 -17.41 -16.63
CA GLY A 108 -33.27 -16.31 -17.57
C GLY A 108 -33.77 -15.05 -16.88
N LEU A 109 -33.32 -13.91 -17.41
CA LEU A 109 -33.90 -12.60 -17.11
C LEU A 109 -34.45 -12.00 -18.41
N TRP A 110 -35.60 -11.33 -18.34
CA TRP A 110 -36.30 -10.77 -19.51
C TRP A 110 -36.59 -9.29 -19.32
N LEU A 111 -36.53 -8.52 -20.37
CA LEU A 111 -36.91 -7.09 -20.34
C LEU A 111 -38.44 -6.94 -20.21
N GLN A 112 -39.21 -7.91 -20.69
CA GLN A 112 -40.69 -7.95 -20.58
C GLN A 112 -41.13 -9.36 -20.26
N PRO A 113 -42.02 -9.57 -19.26
CA PRO A 113 -42.59 -10.87 -18.94
C PRO A 113 -43.64 -11.28 -19.97
N ASP A 114 -43.85 -12.59 -20.10
CA ASP A 114 -44.94 -13.22 -20.87
C ASP A 114 -45.08 -12.89 -22.39
N LYS A 115 -44.10 -12.36 -23.06
CA LYS A 115 -44.08 -12.25 -24.51
C LYS A 115 -43.30 -13.42 -25.11
N GLU A 116 -43.99 -14.35 -25.84
CA GLU A 116 -43.33 -15.30 -26.74
C GLU A 116 -42.43 -14.53 -27.70
N GLY A 117 -41.10 -14.73 -27.67
CA GLY A 117 -40.13 -13.97 -28.44
C GLY A 117 -39.69 -12.65 -27.81
N GLY A 118 -39.99 -12.42 -26.49
CA GLY A 118 -39.43 -11.30 -25.73
C GLY A 118 -37.89 -11.46 -25.63
N ARG A 119 -37.14 -10.38 -25.86
CA ARG A 119 -35.68 -10.41 -25.76
C ARG A 119 -35.27 -10.74 -24.34
N SER A 120 -34.61 -11.88 -24.19
CA SER A 120 -33.90 -12.27 -22.93
C SER A 120 -32.66 -11.39 -22.78
N LEU A 121 -32.29 -11.07 -21.54
CA LEU A 121 -30.96 -10.49 -21.28
C LEU A 121 -29.84 -11.46 -21.65
N TYR A 122 -30.14 -12.76 -21.76
CA TYR A 122 -29.23 -13.76 -22.32
C TYR A 122 -28.83 -13.45 -23.79
N ASP A 123 -29.74 -12.88 -24.59
CA ASP A 123 -29.45 -12.48 -25.98
C ASP A 123 -28.41 -11.35 -26.05
N TYR A 124 -28.11 -10.70 -24.89
CA TYR A 124 -27.08 -9.68 -24.70
C TYR A 124 -25.87 -10.18 -23.88
N GLY A 125 -25.65 -11.49 -23.83
CA GLY A 125 -24.49 -12.07 -23.11
C GLY A 125 -24.66 -12.22 -21.60
N TYR A 126 -25.87 -11.97 -21.06
CA TYR A 126 -26.12 -12.12 -19.61
C TYR A 126 -26.66 -13.50 -19.27
N SER A 127 -25.90 -14.26 -18.49
CA SER A 127 -26.37 -15.46 -17.78
C SER A 127 -26.22 -15.25 -16.29
N LEU A 128 -27.05 -15.96 -15.51
CA LEU A 128 -26.95 -16.00 -14.06
C LEU A 128 -26.31 -17.30 -13.61
N ALA A 129 -25.46 -17.24 -12.58
CA ALA A 129 -24.93 -18.42 -11.93
C ALA A 129 -25.76 -18.77 -10.70
N ALA A 130 -25.87 -20.07 -10.40
CA ALA A 130 -26.48 -20.54 -9.14
C ALA A 130 -25.79 -19.89 -7.95
N GLY A 131 -26.56 -19.44 -6.97
CA GLY A 131 -26.08 -18.74 -5.78
C GLY A 131 -25.97 -17.22 -5.94
N GLU A 132 -26.05 -16.64 -7.13
CA GLU A 132 -26.09 -15.17 -7.29
C GLU A 132 -27.33 -14.57 -6.62
N VAL A 133 -27.17 -13.39 -6.02
CA VAL A 133 -28.25 -12.72 -5.29
C VAL A 133 -28.68 -11.45 -6.01
N LEU A 134 -29.96 -11.39 -6.32
CA LEU A 134 -30.60 -10.25 -6.96
C LEU A 134 -31.58 -9.55 -6.02
N THR A 135 -31.76 -8.24 -6.19
CA THR A 135 -32.71 -7.44 -5.43
C THR A 135 -33.99 -7.24 -6.21
N ALA A 136 -35.09 -7.85 -5.78
CA ALA A 136 -36.42 -7.66 -6.36
C ALA A 136 -37.13 -6.48 -5.70
N VAL A 137 -37.86 -5.69 -6.51
CA VAL A 137 -38.62 -4.51 -6.08
C VAL A 137 -40.09 -4.58 -6.42
N GLY A 138 -40.51 -5.63 -7.12
CA GLY A 138 -41.91 -5.83 -7.49
C GLY A 138 -42.19 -7.26 -7.90
N GLU A 139 -43.48 -7.58 -8.02
CA GLU A 139 -43.98 -8.88 -8.49
C GLU A 139 -45.15 -8.73 -9.42
N MET A 140 -45.31 -9.70 -10.29
CA MET A 140 -46.49 -9.85 -11.17
C MET A 140 -46.95 -11.31 -11.12
N SER A 141 -48.26 -11.52 -10.99
CA SER A 141 -48.85 -12.84 -11.09
C SER A 141 -49.35 -13.04 -12.53
N ALA A 142 -48.97 -14.15 -13.17
CA ALA A 142 -49.41 -14.52 -14.50
C ALA A 142 -50.02 -15.94 -14.50
N GLU A 143 -50.78 -16.32 -15.52
CA GLU A 143 -51.37 -17.68 -15.63
C GLU A 143 -50.33 -18.79 -15.68
N ALA A 144 -49.08 -18.45 -16.14
CA ALA A 144 -47.95 -19.36 -16.25
C ALA A 144 -46.99 -19.34 -15.05
N GLY A 145 -47.37 -18.69 -13.93
CA GLY A 145 -46.52 -18.55 -12.74
C GLY A 145 -46.20 -17.10 -12.34
N GLY A 146 -45.58 -16.91 -11.18
CA GLY A 146 -45.16 -15.58 -10.69
C GLY A 146 -43.88 -15.08 -11.36
N TRP A 147 -43.79 -13.75 -11.45
CA TRP A 147 -42.58 -13.05 -11.94
C TRP A 147 -42.12 -12.03 -10.92
N LEU A 148 -40.83 -11.92 -10.77
CA LEU A 148 -40.14 -10.94 -9.92
C LEU A 148 -39.47 -9.88 -10.79
N LEU A 149 -39.66 -8.61 -10.44
CA LEU A 149 -38.98 -7.49 -11.07
C LEU A 149 -37.72 -7.17 -10.26
N PHE A 150 -36.58 -7.45 -10.84
CA PHE A 150 -35.27 -7.17 -10.25
C PHE A 150 -34.75 -5.79 -10.65
N LYS A 151 -34.14 -5.07 -9.71
CA LYS A 151 -33.46 -3.80 -9.92
C LYS A 151 -31.95 -4.07 -10.02
N PHE A 152 -31.33 -3.52 -11.06
CA PHE A 152 -29.88 -3.51 -11.22
C PHE A 152 -29.33 -2.14 -10.81
N SER A 153 -28.08 -2.12 -10.33
CA SER A 153 -27.40 -0.89 -9.92
C SER A 153 -27.46 0.13 -11.06
N THR A 154 -27.81 1.36 -10.69
CA THR A 154 -27.69 2.50 -11.58
C THR A 154 -26.30 3.08 -11.42
N ASP A 155 -25.32 2.63 -12.20
CA ASP A 155 -24.10 3.40 -12.32
C ASP A 155 -24.42 4.71 -13.07
N ALA A 156 -24.24 5.83 -12.41
CA ALA A 156 -24.42 7.16 -13.01
C ALA A 156 -23.42 7.46 -14.14
N ARG A 157 -22.49 6.55 -14.41
CA ARG A 157 -21.46 6.63 -15.45
C ARG A 157 -21.79 5.86 -16.74
N LEU A 158 -23.03 5.43 -16.91
CA LEU A 158 -23.47 4.85 -18.20
C LEU A 158 -23.51 5.93 -19.26
N GLY A 159 -22.39 6.18 -19.92
CA GLY A 159 -22.20 7.06 -21.04
C GLY A 159 -22.63 8.51 -20.82
N GLU A 160 -22.02 9.46 -21.48
CA GLU A 160 -22.46 10.86 -21.49
C GLU A 160 -23.96 10.93 -21.79
N GLY A 161 -24.80 11.17 -20.75
CA GLY A 161 -26.24 11.40 -20.89
C GLY A 161 -27.20 10.26 -20.53
N GLY A 162 -26.69 9.08 -20.06
CA GLY A 162 -27.57 7.94 -19.73
C GLY A 162 -28.34 8.12 -18.42
N LEU A 163 -29.61 8.50 -18.49
CA LEU A 163 -30.52 8.59 -17.33
C LEU A 163 -31.47 7.39 -17.29
N GLY A 164 -31.44 6.57 -16.25
CA GLY A 164 -32.43 5.51 -16.05
C GLY A 164 -31.91 4.33 -15.20
N ALA A 165 -32.82 3.79 -14.37
CA ALA A 165 -32.55 2.54 -13.66
C ALA A 165 -32.81 1.35 -14.61
N ARG A 166 -32.04 0.26 -14.43
CA ARG A 166 -32.29 -0.99 -15.17
C ARG A 166 -33.09 -1.97 -14.32
N TYR A 167 -34.07 -2.60 -14.93
CA TYR A 167 -34.85 -3.64 -14.30
C TYR A 167 -34.99 -4.80 -15.28
N ALA A 168 -35.10 -6.02 -14.74
CA ALA A 168 -35.44 -7.19 -15.56
C ALA A 168 -36.37 -8.11 -14.78
N TRP A 169 -37.14 -8.92 -15.52
CA TRP A 169 -38.07 -9.88 -14.98
C TRP A 169 -37.45 -11.27 -14.92
N GLY A 170 -37.56 -11.93 -13.77
CA GLY A 170 -37.21 -13.33 -13.61
C GLY A 170 -38.42 -14.14 -13.16
N ARG A 171 -38.50 -15.41 -13.53
CA ARG A 171 -39.56 -16.30 -13.07
C ARG A 171 -39.34 -16.60 -11.57
N GLU A 172 -40.37 -16.38 -10.76
CA GLU A 172 -40.27 -16.61 -9.31
C GLU A 172 -39.80 -18.03 -8.96
N ALA A 173 -40.15 -19.01 -9.80
CA ALA A 173 -39.73 -20.42 -9.62
C ALA A 173 -38.23 -20.62 -9.65
N ASP A 174 -37.47 -19.75 -10.30
CA ASP A 174 -36.02 -19.87 -10.50
C ASP A 174 -35.21 -19.27 -9.36
N PHE A 175 -35.90 -18.69 -8.35
CA PHE A 175 -35.25 -17.96 -7.26
C PHE A 175 -35.69 -18.45 -5.88
N THR A 176 -34.83 -18.31 -4.87
CA THR A 176 -35.10 -18.60 -3.47
C THR A 176 -35.03 -17.30 -2.65
N PRO A 177 -36.05 -16.97 -1.82
CA PRO A 177 -35.99 -15.80 -0.97
C PRO A 177 -34.85 -15.91 0.05
N LEU A 178 -33.98 -14.92 0.11
CA LEU A 178 -32.81 -14.91 1.00
C LEU A 178 -33.19 -14.59 2.48
N ALA A 179 -34.32 -13.94 2.71
CA ALA A 179 -34.75 -13.56 4.06
C ALA A 179 -34.87 -14.70 5.07
N SER A 180 -35.00 -15.94 4.60
CA SER A 180 -35.05 -17.16 5.45
C SER A 180 -33.74 -17.93 5.50
N TYR A 181 -32.73 -17.48 4.78
CA TYR A 181 -31.43 -18.15 4.69
C TYR A 181 -30.63 -17.94 6.00
N LYS A 182 -30.09 -19.01 6.53
CA LYS A 182 -29.19 -19.01 7.69
C LYS A 182 -27.88 -19.67 7.29
N PRO A 183 -26.78 -18.94 7.20
CA PRO A 183 -25.49 -19.51 6.87
C PRO A 183 -25.03 -20.52 7.95
N ASP A 184 -24.48 -21.65 7.50
CA ASP A 184 -23.68 -22.53 8.33
C ASP A 184 -22.22 -22.43 7.89
N ASN A 185 -21.42 -21.83 8.75
CA ASN A 185 -19.99 -21.59 8.50
C ASN A 185 -19.08 -22.60 9.22
N SER A 186 -19.64 -23.69 9.73
CA SER A 186 -18.84 -24.76 10.37
C SER A 186 -17.97 -25.52 9.36
N ARG A 187 -18.38 -25.53 8.10
CA ARG A 187 -17.68 -26.14 6.96
C ARG A 187 -18.16 -25.48 5.65
N VAL A 188 -17.45 -25.73 4.55
CA VAL A 188 -18.00 -25.48 3.21
C VAL A 188 -18.91 -26.66 2.83
N ASP A 189 -20.18 -26.38 2.61
CA ASP A 189 -21.11 -27.39 2.09
C ASP A 189 -20.91 -27.52 0.57
N GLU A 190 -20.56 -28.72 0.13
CA GLU A 190 -20.33 -29.01 -1.29
C GLU A 190 -21.55 -28.72 -2.15
N ALA A 191 -22.77 -28.86 -1.63
CA ALA A 191 -24.00 -28.58 -2.35
C ALA A 191 -24.23 -27.07 -2.57
N LEU A 192 -23.58 -26.22 -1.78
CA LEU A 192 -23.65 -24.76 -1.89
C LEU A 192 -22.47 -24.15 -2.67
N LEU A 193 -21.48 -24.99 -3.04
CA LEU A 193 -20.33 -24.50 -3.79
C LEU A 193 -20.70 -24.32 -5.26
N PRO A 194 -20.62 -23.11 -5.82
CA PRO A 194 -20.93 -22.88 -7.22
C PRO A 194 -20.07 -23.75 -8.15
N SER A 195 -20.63 -24.20 -9.26
CA SER A 195 -19.89 -24.95 -10.28
C SER A 195 -19.07 -24.02 -11.19
N LYS A 196 -19.47 -22.77 -11.26
CA LYS A 196 -18.87 -21.68 -12.04
C LYS A 196 -18.80 -20.41 -11.24
N MET A 197 -17.91 -19.52 -11.61
CA MET A 197 -17.83 -18.16 -11.07
C MET A 197 -17.71 -17.16 -12.22
N ARG A 198 -18.24 -15.95 -12.04
CA ARG A 198 -18.06 -14.89 -13.03
C ARG A 198 -16.59 -14.54 -13.14
N TYR A 199 -16.20 -14.22 -14.34
CA TYR A 199 -14.82 -13.94 -14.70
C TYR A 199 -14.76 -12.72 -15.61
N SER A 200 -13.85 -11.81 -15.29
CA SER A 200 -13.35 -10.81 -16.21
C SER A 200 -11.86 -10.99 -16.32
N ASP A 201 -11.35 -11.33 -17.48
CA ASP A 201 -9.91 -11.34 -17.75
C ASP A 201 -9.57 -10.15 -18.64
N TRP A 202 -8.61 -9.38 -18.20
CA TRP A 202 -8.12 -8.25 -18.97
C TRP A 202 -7.48 -8.69 -20.29
N ALA A 203 -6.80 -9.83 -20.27
CA ALA A 203 -6.20 -10.43 -21.46
C ALA A 203 -7.20 -10.72 -22.59
N HIS A 204 -8.46 -11.02 -22.27
CA HIS A 204 -9.50 -11.19 -23.28
C HIS A 204 -10.03 -9.87 -23.86
N ARG A 205 -9.73 -8.71 -23.27
CA ARG A 205 -10.17 -7.41 -23.80
C ARG A 205 -9.42 -6.99 -25.06
N PHE A 206 -8.23 -7.49 -25.32
CA PHE A 206 -7.34 -7.05 -26.39
C PHE A 206 -6.79 -8.18 -27.26
N GLY A 207 -7.28 -9.43 -27.08
CA GLY A 207 -6.90 -10.57 -27.91
C GLY A 207 -7.38 -10.40 -29.35
N ASP A 208 -6.43 -10.52 -30.27
CA ASP A 208 -6.63 -10.68 -31.72
C ASP A 208 -7.08 -9.46 -32.51
N GLY A 209 -6.36 -8.36 -32.53
CA GLY A 209 -6.26 -7.43 -33.68
C GLY A 209 -7.46 -7.36 -34.66
N GLN A 210 -8.65 -7.72 -34.23
CA GLN A 210 -9.88 -7.57 -34.96
C GLN A 210 -10.44 -6.18 -34.71
N GLU A 211 -10.69 -5.47 -35.82
CA GLU A 211 -11.29 -4.15 -35.88
C GLU A 211 -12.48 -4.01 -34.92
N GLU A 212 -12.65 -2.81 -34.39
CA GLU A 212 -13.80 -2.33 -33.64
C GLU A 212 -15.12 -2.84 -34.27
N ASP A 213 -15.49 -4.06 -33.96
CA ASP A 213 -16.84 -4.55 -34.20
C ASP A 213 -17.59 -4.43 -32.88
N ASP A 214 -18.71 -3.74 -32.91
CA ASP A 214 -19.64 -3.31 -31.85
C ASP A 214 -20.13 -4.42 -30.88
N THR A 215 -19.32 -5.40 -30.56
CA THR A 215 -19.67 -6.54 -29.70
C THR A 215 -19.10 -6.42 -28.27
N TYR A 216 -19.32 -5.29 -27.60
CA TYR A 216 -19.13 -5.14 -26.16
C TYR A 216 -19.93 -6.16 -25.30
N GLU A 217 -20.71 -7.03 -25.94
CA GLU A 217 -21.65 -7.92 -25.28
C GLU A 217 -21.07 -9.29 -24.87
N LYS A 218 -19.80 -9.60 -25.18
CA LYS A 218 -19.24 -10.95 -24.97
C LYS A 218 -18.29 -11.11 -23.78
N PHE A 219 -18.12 -10.10 -22.94
CA PHE A 219 -17.02 -10.07 -21.97
C PHE A 219 -17.33 -10.59 -20.56
N ILE A 220 -18.53 -11.06 -20.28
CA ILE A 220 -18.81 -11.79 -19.04
C ILE A 220 -18.73 -13.28 -19.33
N ASP A 221 -17.56 -13.84 -19.05
CA ASP A 221 -17.38 -15.27 -19.15
C ASP A 221 -17.56 -15.94 -17.78
N PHE A 222 -17.78 -17.24 -17.78
CA PHE A 222 -17.86 -18.06 -16.59
C PHE A 222 -16.71 -19.05 -16.57
N LEU A 223 -15.85 -18.91 -15.58
CA LEU A 223 -14.84 -19.94 -15.33
C LEU A 223 -15.42 -21.08 -14.52
N PRO A 224 -15.17 -22.33 -14.94
CA PRO A 224 -15.49 -23.48 -14.11
C PRO A 224 -14.64 -23.47 -12.86
N VAL A 225 -15.24 -23.81 -11.72
CA VAL A 225 -14.48 -24.11 -10.50
C VAL A 225 -13.72 -25.40 -10.72
N THR A 226 -12.38 -25.30 -10.85
CA THR A 226 -11.51 -26.43 -11.16
C THR A 226 -11.46 -27.43 -10.01
N GLU A 227 -11.13 -28.69 -10.28
CA GLU A 227 -11.05 -29.71 -9.22
C GLU A 227 -10.01 -29.37 -8.12
N PRO A 228 -8.80 -28.80 -8.42
CA PRO A 228 -7.90 -28.33 -7.38
C PRO A 228 -8.51 -27.21 -6.52
N MET A 229 -9.15 -26.23 -7.13
CA MET A 229 -9.84 -25.14 -6.44
C MET A 229 -10.96 -25.70 -5.56
N ARG A 230 -11.83 -26.56 -6.09
CA ARG A 230 -12.92 -27.20 -5.35
C ARG A 230 -12.41 -27.92 -4.11
N LYS A 231 -11.34 -28.72 -4.22
CA LYS A 231 -10.73 -29.39 -3.08
C LYS A 231 -10.20 -28.44 -2.02
N ALA A 232 -9.52 -27.39 -2.44
CA ALA A 232 -8.99 -26.37 -1.53
C ALA A 232 -10.11 -25.62 -0.82
N LEU A 233 -11.16 -25.19 -1.54
CA LEU A 233 -12.32 -24.51 -0.95
C LEU A 233 -13.02 -25.41 0.07
N LEU A 234 -13.25 -26.68 -0.22
CA LEU A 234 -13.85 -27.63 0.72
C LEU A 234 -12.97 -27.88 1.95
N LYS A 235 -11.63 -27.89 1.78
CA LYS A 235 -10.67 -28.19 2.86
C LYS A 235 -10.43 -26.99 3.78
N LYS A 236 -10.22 -25.78 3.22
CA LYS A 236 -9.76 -24.62 3.97
C LYS A 236 -10.52 -23.31 3.69
N GLY A 237 -11.54 -23.35 2.81
CA GLY A 237 -12.39 -22.21 2.49
C GLY A 237 -11.80 -21.21 1.49
N PHE A 238 -10.57 -21.40 1.05
CA PHE A 238 -9.93 -20.55 0.05
C PHE A 238 -8.95 -21.32 -0.85
N TYR A 239 -8.64 -20.73 -1.99
CA TYR A 239 -7.64 -21.24 -2.94
C TYR A 239 -6.77 -20.11 -3.42
N VAL A 240 -5.46 -20.28 -3.38
CA VAL A 240 -4.47 -19.33 -3.89
C VAL A 240 -3.90 -19.87 -5.19
N GLU A 241 -3.97 -19.07 -6.23
CA GLU A 241 -3.28 -19.34 -7.49
C GLU A 241 -1.81 -18.93 -7.39
N PRO A 242 -0.93 -19.56 -8.19
CA PRO A 242 0.43 -19.01 -8.39
C PRO A 242 0.37 -17.58 -8.92
N SER A 243 1.53 -16.94 -9.07
CA SER A 243 1.62 -15.59 -9.64
C SER A 243 0.83 -15.47 -10.94
N LEU A 244 0.23 -14.29 -11.16
CA LEU A 244 -0.50 -14.00 -12.39
C LEU A 244 0.43 -14.10 -13.60
N PRO A 245 -0.05 -14.62 -14.74
CA PRO A 245 0.74 -14.66 -15.97
C PRO A 245 1.01 -13.24 -16.47
N LEU A 246 2.11 -13.08 -17.21
CA LEU A 246 2.32 -11.90 -18.04
C LEU A 246 1.30 -11.91 -19.19
N ASP A 247 0.85 -10.76 -19.61
CA ASP A 247 0.03 -10.68 -20.79
C ASP A 247 0.90 -10.92 -22.06
N GLU A 248 0.28 -11.42 -23.13
CA GLU A 248 0.98 -11.78 -24.34
C GLU A 248 1.49 -10.56 -25.15
N TYR A 249 1.09 -9.35 -24.80
CA TYR A 249 1.51 -8.10 -25.44
C TYR A 249 2.60 -7.36 -24.67
N GLY A 250 3.03 -7.88 -23.49
CA GLY A 250 4.02 -7.22 -22.63
C GLY A 250 3.51 -5.91 -22.01
N ILE A 251 2.22 -5.62 -22.10
CA ILE A 251 1.56 -4.57 -21.31
C ILE A 251 1.20 -5.19 -19.98
N ILE A 252 2.13 -5.09 -19.07
CA ILE A 252 1.99 -5.75 -17.78
C ILE A 252 1.43 -4.74 -16.83
N VAL A 253 0.19 -4.94 -16.51
CA VAL A 253 -0.40 -4.44 -15.31
C VAL A 253 -0.17 -5.49 -14.24
N ASP A 254 0.92 -5.42 -13.52
CA ASP A 254 1.29 -6.40 -12.51
C ASP A 254 1.19 -5.79 -11.11
N ASP A 255 0.19 -4.91 -10.96
CA ASP A 255 -0.20 -4.28 -9.72
C ASP A 255 -1.58 -4.77 -9.27
N MET A 256 -1.78 -4.91 -7.96
CA MET A 256 -3.08 -5.32 -7.40
C MET A 256 -4.21 -4.33 -7.71
N ALA A 257 -3.91 -3.01 -7.72
CA ALA A 257 -4.90 -1.97 -7.93
C ALA A 257 -5.56 -2.10 -9.29
N ASP A 258 -4.76 -2.36 -10.32
CA ASP A 258 -5.27 -2.50 -11.69
C ASP A 258 -6.14 -3.74 -11.85
N TRP A 259 -5.74 -4.86 -11.21
CA TRP A 259 -6.55 -6.07 -11.23
C TRP A 259 -7.90 -5.90 -10.53
N TYR A 260 -7.95 -5.16 -9.41
CA TYR A 260 -9.21 -4.81 -8.76
C TYR A 260 -10.04 -3.85 -9.60
N SER A 261 -9.42 -2.84 -10.20
CA SER A 261 -10.12 -1.90 -11.09
C SER A 261 -10.73 -2.59 -12.31
N ALA A 262 -10.00 -3.53 -12.91
CA ALA A 262 -10.49 -4.31 -14.04
C ALA A 262 -11.65 -5.24 -13.69
N SER A 263 -11.74 -5.73 -12.46
CA SER A 263 -12.70 -6.75 -12.03
C SER A 263 -13.99 -6.22 -11.41
N LYS A 264 -13.99 -5.01 -10.89
CA LYS A 264 -15.04 -4.41 -10.02
C LYS A 264 -16.47 -4.49 -10.56
N ASP A 265 -16.65 -4.48 -11.89
CA ASP A 265 -17.96 -4.46 -12.50
C ASP A 265 -18.52 -5.85 -12.82
N TYR A 266 -17.68 -6.87 -12.78
CA TYR A 266 -18.00 -8.18 -13.35
C TYR A 266 -17.99 -9.34 -12.36
N GLN A 267 -17.27 -9.22 -11.26
CA GLN A 267 -17.10 -10.29 -10.27
C GLN A 267 -17.32 -9.82 -8.84
N ALA A 268 -17.55 -10.78 -7.94
CA ALA A 268 -17.64 -10.52 -6.52
C ALA A 268 -16.21 -10.40 -5.93
N ASP A 269 -15.73 -9.18 -5.73
CA ASP A 269 -14.39 -8.93 -5.23
C ASP A 269 -14.26 -9.28 -3.75
N PHE A 270 -13.13 -9.88 -3.38
CA PHE A 270 -12.67 -10.04 -2.02
C PHE A 270 -11.60 -8.98 -1.74
N ILE A 271 -12.00 -7.89 -1.10
CA ILE A 271 -11.10 -6.79 -0.78
C ILE A 271 -10.18 -7.22 0.34
N THR A 272 -8.90 -7.38 0.04
CA THR A 272 -7.88 -7.88 0.97
C THR A 272 -7.24 -6.76 1.79
N THR A 273 -6.70 -7.10 2.95
CA THR A 273 -5.82 -6.22 3.72
C THR A 273 -4.55 -5.88 2.97
N ASP A 274 -4.07 -6.79 2.10
CA ASP A 274 -2.90 -6.60 1.24
C ASP A 274 -3.02 -5.35 0.37
N MET A 275 -4.19 -5.15 -0.25
CA MET A 275 -4.42 -3.98 -1.11
C MET A 275 -4.31 -2.65 -0.36
N PHE A 276 -4.84 -2.58 0.86
CA PHE A 276 -4.75 -1.37 1.66
C PHE A 276 -3.33 -1.07 2.14
N LEU A 277 -2.60 -2.12 2.52
CA LEU A 277 -1.19 -2.00 2.91
C LEU A 277 -0.34 -1.53 1.72
N HIS A 278 -0.55 -2.12 0.55
CA HIS A 278 0.12 -1.72 -0.68
C HIS A 278 -0.22 -0.29 -1.11
N ALA A 279 -1.48 0.11 -1.06
CA ALA A 279 -1.88 1.49 -1.36
C ALA A 279 -1.22 2.51 -0.41
N PHE A 280 -1.06 2.16 0.86
CA PHE A 280 -0.36 2.99 1.84
C PHE A 280 1.13 3.11 1.49
N HIS A 281 1.80 2.00 1.16
CA HIS A 281 3.17 1.97 0.67
C HIS A 281 3.37 2.92 -0.51
N LEU A 282 2.54 2.81 -1.54
CA LEU A 282 2.67 3.62 -2.75
C LEU A 282 2.59 5.13 -2.48
N ILE A 283 1.68 5.57 -1.61
CA ILE A 283 1.59 6.98 -1.23
C ILE A 283 2.80 7.40 -0.40
N PHE A 284 3.19 6.57 0.58
CA PHE A 284 4.31 6.86 1.48
C PHE A 284 5.62 6.99 0.72
N ASP A 285 5.94 6.01 -0.12
CA ASP A 285 7.18 5.96 -0.90
C ASP A 285 7.31 7.15 -1.85
N ARG A 286 6.28 7.46 -2.62
CA ARG A 286 6.29 8.59 -3.55
C ARG A 286 6.36 9.95 -2.87
N MET A 287 5.63 10.10 -1.77
CA MET A 287 5.72 11.31 -0.95
C MET A 287 7.16 11.47 -0.42
N LEU A 288 7.78 10.39 0.06
CA LEU A 288 9.15 10.41 0.57
C LEU A 288 10.15 10.79 -0.51
N GLN A 289 10.11 10.16 -1.69
CA GLN A 289 10.97 10.49 -2.84
C GLN A 289 10.90 11.98 -3.20
N LYS A 290 9.69 12.52 -3.25
CA LYS A 290 9.48 13.92 -3.60
C LYS A 290 10.03 14.84 -2.51
N PHE A 291 9.76 14.53 -1.25
CA PHE A 291 10.24 15.29 -0.10
C PHE A 291 11.77 15.27 0.01
N GLU A 292 12.41 14.14 -0.21
CA GLU A 292 13.87 14.01 -0.25
C GLU A 292 14.51 14.88 -1.32
N ARG A 293 13.95 14.85 -2.53
CA ARG A 293 14.47 15.60 -3.67
C ARG A 293 14.26 17.11 -3.53
N THR A 294 13.07 17.53 -3.09
CA THR A 294 12.68 18.95 -3.10
C THR A 294 13.01 19.68 -1.81
N TYR A 295 13.10 18.99 -0.68
CA TYR A 295 13.32 19.59 0.64
C TYR A 295 14.61 19.06 1.31
N LEU A 296 14.73 17.76 1.59
CA LEU A 296 15.84 17.24 2.39
C LEU A 296 17.20 17.38 1.72
N SER A 297 17.31 17.13 0.41
CA SER A 297 18.59 17.25 -0.30
C SER A 297 19.10 18.70 -0.38
N PRO A 298 18.29 19.71 -0.70
CA PRO A 298 18.68 21.12 -0.62
C PRO A 298 19.04 21.59 0.79
N GLU A 299 18.26 21.19 1.82
CA GLU A 299 18.54 21.57 3.20
C GLU A 299 19.85 20.95 3.70
N LEU A 300 20.15 19.70 3.32
CA LEU A 300 21.42 19.07 3.61
C LEU A 300 22.60 19.81 2.97
N GLU A 301 22.46 20.15 1.70
CA GLU A 301 23.48 20.89 0.95
C GLU A 301 23.77 22.25 1.63
N GLU A 302 22.74 22.99 1.98
CA GLU A 302 22.88 24.30 2.62
C GLU A 302 23.46 24.18 4.04
N SER A 303 23.00 23.20 4.84
CA SER A 303 23.51 22.95 6.18
C SER A 303 25.01 22.65 6.19
N MET A 304 25.47 21.80 5.26
CA MET A 304 26.89 21.46 5.15
C MET A 304 27.74 22.67 4.68
N LYS A 305 27.22 23.50 3.77
CA LYS A 305 27.88 24.76 3.36
C LYS A 305 28.02 25.72 4.53
N ILE A 306 26.98 25.95 5.31
CA ILE A 306 27.00 26.81 6.49
C ILE A 306 28.02 26.30 7.52
N ALA A 307 28.06 24.99 7.77
CA ALA A 307 29.04 24.40 8.68
C ALA A 307 30.48 24.67 8.21
N LEU A 308 30.80 24.42 6.95
CA LEU A 308 32.13 24.67 6.39
C LEU A 308 32.50 26.16 6.35
N MET A 309 31.55 27.07 6.06
CA MET A 309 31.76 28.51 6.11
C MET A 309 32.13 28.98 7.53
N ASN A 310 31.51 28.42 8.56
CA ASN A 310 31.84 28.72 9.97
C ASN A 310 33.11 28.04 10.44
N LEU A 311 33.47 26.87 9.90
CA LEU A 311 34.70 26.17 10.22
C LEU A 311 35.93 26.86 9.63
N ALA A 312 35.87 27.42 8.43
CA ALA A 312 37.01 27.95 7.66
C ALA A 312 37.81 29.01 8.44
N PRO A 313 37.22 30.02 9.15
CA PRO A 313 37.94 31.02 9.89
C PRO A 313 38.73 30.49 11.10
N LEU A 314 38.33 29.34 11.62
CA LEU A 314 38.94 28.76 12.83
C LEU A 314 40.29 28.11 12.59
N LYS A 315 40.71 27.89 11.35
CA LYS A 315 41.89 27.14 10.97
C LYS A 315 43.14 27.56 11.79
N LYS A 316 43.52 28.84 11.72
CA LYS A 316 44.69 29.37 12.39
C LYS A 316 44.60 29.26 13.90
N ALA A 317 43.43 29.49 14.46
CA ALA A 317 43.21 29.40 15.91
C ALA A 317 43.33 27.92 16.39
N CYS A 318 42.77 26.99 15.68
CA CYS A 318 42.90 25.55 15.98
C CYS A 318 44.35 25.07 15.83
N GLU A 319 45.06 25.45 14.74
CA GLU A 319 46.45 25.13 14.55
C GLU A 319 47.32 25.69 15.70
N SER A 320 47.09 26.93 16.12
CA SER A 320 47.84 27.58 17.22
C SER A 320 47.52 26.99 18.57
N ALA A 321 46.32 26.44 18.77
CA ALA A 321 45.90 25.80 20.03
C ALA A 321 46.28 24.32 20.11
N GLY A 322 46.79 23.70 19.05
CA GLY A 322 47.07 22.24 19.00
C GLY A 322 45.87 21.38 18.51
N ALA A 323 44.76 22.01 18.07
CA ALA A 323 43.58 21.32 17.55
C ALA A 323 43.52 21.31 16.02
N GLY A 324 44.67 21.41 15.34
CA GLY A 324 44.75 21.47 13.86
C GLY A 324 44.21 20.21 13.17
N ASP A 325 44.47 19.05 13.73
CA ASP A 325 43.99 17.74 13.25
C ASP A 325 42.46 17.63 13.38
N THR A 326 41.93 18.09 14.53
CA THR A 326 40.45 18.13 14.74
C THR A 326 39.78 19.01 13.68
N TRP A 327 40.34 20.19 13.38
CA TRP A 327 39.88 21.07 12.33
C TRP A 327 39.90 20.37 10.94
N ALA A 328 41.03 19.68 10.65
CA ALA A 328 41.22 19.02 9.36
C ALA A 328 40.21 17.87 9.13
N ARG A 329 40.04 17.03 10.17
CA ARG A 329 39.05 15.93 10.12
C ARG A 329 37.61 16.45 10.04
N ALA A 330 37.25 17.49 10.80
CA ALA A 330 35.94 18.11 10.73
C ALA A 330 35.65 18.62 9.31
N ARG A 331 36.65 19.28 8.69
CA ARG A 331 36.53 19.71 7.30
C ARG A 331 36.29 18.53 6.35
N ASP A 332 37.03 17.46 6.50
CA ASP A 332 36.89 16.28 5.63
C ASP A 332 35.52 15.64 5.82
N MET A 333 35.05 15.41 7.04
CA MET A 333 33.72 14.83 7.32
C MET A 333 32.58 15.65 6.72
N LEU A 334 32.65 16.99 6.78
CA LEU A 334 31.59 17.88 6.28
C LEU A 334 31.69 18.15 4.78
N SER A 335 32.88 18.00 4.16
CA SER A 335 33.04 18.23 2.71
C SER A 335 32.64 17.02 1.86
N ILE A 336 32.67 15.80 2.39
CA ILE A 336 32.32 14.57 1.67
C ILE A 336 30.86 14.57 1.23
N PRO A 337 29.86 14.78 2.10
CA PRO A 337 28.46 14.79 1.69
C PRO A 337 28.17 15.87 0.63
N LEU A 338 28.78 17.06 0.74
CA LEU A 338 28.65 18.08 -0.30
C LEU A 338 29.22 17.65 -1.64
N ALA A 339 30.39 16.97 -1.63
CA ALA A 339 30.99 16.46 -2.86
C ALA A 339 30.14 15.35 -3.49
N LEU A 340 29.47 14.53 -2.68
CA LEU A 340 28.58 13.46 -3.14
C LEU A 340 27.27 14.00 -3.76
N LEU A 341 26.80 15.18 -3.31
CA LEU A 341 25.64 15.87 -3.88
C LEU A 341 25.94 16.56 -5.21
N GLU A 342 27.21 16.79 -5.57
CA GLU A 342 27.60 17.35 -6.86
C GLU A 342 27.39 16.37 -8.03
N GLU A 343 26.96 16.85 -9.20
CA GLU A 343 26.88 16.01 -10.41
C GLU A 343 28.20 15.29 -10.73
N LYS A 344 29.31 15.99 -10.47
CA LYS A 344 30.68 15.44 -10.57
C LYS A 344 31.41 15.74 -9.26
N PRO A 345 31.56 14.77 -8.37
CA PRO A 345 32.15 14.96 -7.06
C PRO A 345 33.49 15.68 -7.07
N GLY A 346 33.64 16.69 -6.21
CA GLY A 346 34.88 17.47 -6.04
C GLY A 346 35.13 18.54 -7.09
N THR A 347 34.13 18.92 -7.89
CA THR A 347 34.24 20.00 -8.89
C THR A 347 34.04 21.38 -8.28
N ARG A 348 33.09 21.53 -7.37
CA ARG A 348 32.83 22.81 -6.66
C ARG A 348 33.54 22.86 -5.32
N ILE A 349 33.66 21.74 -4.63
CA ILE A 349 34.32 21.61 -3.32
C ILE A 349 35.72 21.00 -3.50
N LYS A 350 36.75 21.74 -2.99
CA LYS A 350 38.12 21.23 -2.99
C LYS A 350 38.34 20.26 -1.82
N LEU A 351 38.41 18.98 -2.14
CA LEU A 351 38.67 17.90 -1.18
C LEU A 351 40.16 17.80 -0.81
N THR A 352 40.46 17.29 0.38
CA THR A 352 41.78 16.81 0.72
C THR A 352 42.08 15.46 0.02
N LYS A 353 43.31 14.97 0.14
CA LYS A 353 43.67 13.66 -0.42
C LYS A 353 42.83 12.54 0.21
N ASN A 354 42.66 12.59 1.56
CA ASN A 354 41.88 11.56 2.28
C ASN A 354 40.39 11.62 1.92
N ALA A 355 39.79 12.81 1.94
CA ALA A 355 38.38 12.98 1.57
C ALA A 355 38.11 12.60 0.10
N ALA A 356 39.04 12.87 -0.82
CA ALA A 356 38.89 12.47 -2.23
C ALA A 356 38.97 10.95 -2.41
N GLU A 357 39.86 10.26 -1.70
CA GLU A 357 39.93 8.79 -1.73
C GLU A 357 38.73 8.16 -1.03
N GLU A 358 38.22 8.76 0.04
CA GLU A 358 36.98 8.31 0.71
C GLU A 358 35.78 8.39 -0.25
N VAL A 359 35.58 9.53 -0.91
CA VAL A 359 34.55 9.71 -1.94
C VAL A 359 34.66 8.65 -3.04
N LYS A 360 35.89 8.34 -3.49
CA LYS A 360 36.11 7.31 -4.50
C LYS A 360 35.71 5.92 -4.01
N ARG A 361 35.96 5.53 -2.75
CA ARG A 361 35.53 4.28 -2.13
C ARG A 361 34.01 4.19 -2.02
N ILE A 362 33.37 5.30 -1.61
CA ILE A 362 31.91 5.41 -1.54
C ILE A 362 31.28 5.20 -2.92
N LEU A 363 31.84 5.84 -3.96
CA LEU A 363 31.34 5.69 -5.34
C LEU A 363 31.60 4.30 -5.91
N ALA A 364 32.68 3.62 -5.51
CA ALA A 364 32.94 2.25 -5.89
C ALA A 364 31.98 1.23 -5.25
N ALA A 365 31.43 1.56 -4.08
CA ALA A 365 30.49 0.75 -3.31
C ALA A 365 30.92 -0.72 -3.16
N GLN A 366 32.18 -0.95 -2.79
CA GLN A 366 32.78 -2.30 -2.73
C GLN A 366 33.68 -2.47 -1.50
N GLY A 367 33.59 -3.64 -0.87
CA GLY A 367 34.48 -4.09 0.19
C GLY A 367 34.16 -3.49 1.57
N VAL A 368 34.90 -3.99 2.55
CA VAL A 368 34.88 -3.50 3.95
C VAL A 368 36.31 -3.07 4.30
N GLU A 369 36.51 -1.80 4.58
CA GLU A 369 37.82 -1.21 4.87
C GLU A 369 37.72 -0.17 5.99
N ASP A 370 38.86 0.19 6.60
CA ASP A 370 38.90 1.29 7.56
C ASP A 370 38.79 2.64 6.81
N SER A 371 37.86 3.48 7.27
CA SER A 371 37.69 4.84 6.72
C SER A 371 38.95 5.68 6.96
N LEU A 372 39.37 6.40 5.93
CA LEU A 372 40.52 7.33 6.01
C LEU A 372 40.22 8.60 6.81
N VAL A 373 38.94 8.85 7.13
CA VAL A 373 38.47 10.05 7.81
C VAL A 373 38.05 9.77 9.24
N THR A 374 37.26 8.72 9.46
CA THR A 374 36.82 8.34 10.81
C THR A 374 37.78 7.38 11.50
N GLY A 375 38.48 6.55 10.75
CA GLY A 375 39.33 5.44 11.28
C GLY A 375 38.53 4.20 11.66
N SER A 376 37.20 4.23 11.52
CA SER A 376 36.29 3.10 11.81
C SER A 376 36.16 2.19 10.62
N GLN A 377 35.97 0.89 10.86
CA GLN A 377 35.65 -0.07 9.82
C GLN A 377 34.32 0.30 9.15
N THR A 378 34.32 0.37 7.83
CA THR A 378 33.17 0.82 7.01
C THR A 378 32.87 -0.21 5.93
N ASP A 379 31.60 -0.62 5.86
CA ASP A 379 31.08 -1.43 4.78
C ASP A 379 30.68 -0.53 3.60
N TYR A 380 31.56 -0.45 2.59
CA TYR A 380 31.31 0.37 1.41
C TYR A 380 30.25 -0.23 0.49
N THR A 381 29.88 -1.51 0.61
CA THR A 381 28.78 -2.10 -0.18
C THR A 381 27.42 -1.48 0.16
N ALA A 382 27.27 -0.93 1.37
CA ALA A 382 26.09 -0.23 1.83
C ALA A 382 25.83 1.10 1.10
N PHE A 383 26.85 1.68 0.43
CA PHE A 383 26.69 2.92 -0.35
C PHE A 383 26.17 2.69 -1.78
N ARG A 384 25.92 1.45 -2.18
CA ARG A 384 25.26 1.16 -3.46
C ARG A 384 23.81 1.66 -3.37
N PRO A 385 23.39 2.65 -4.20
CA PRO A 385 22.01 3.06 -4.27
C PRO A 385 21.13 1.86 -4.64
N ARG A 386 20.01 1.78 -4.00
CA ARG A 386 18.98 0.77 -4.19
C ARG A 386 17.67 1.33 -3.70
N GLY A 387 16.57 0.66 -3.99
CA GLY A 387 15.35 1.27 -3.72
C GLY A 387 14.98 2.37 -4.67
N HIS A 388 14.02 3.17 -4.29
CA HIS A 388 13.64 4.35 -5.06
C HIS A 388 14.81 5.31 -5.37
N TYR A 389 15.98 5.10 -4.74
CA TYR A 389 17.18 5.91 -5.01
C TYR A 389 17.83 5.61 -6.34
N THR A 390 17.44 4.56 -7.06
CA THR A 390 17.92 4.26 -8.43
C THR A 390 17.17 5.00 -9.52
N ILE A 391 16.00 5.60 -9.20
CA ILE A 391 15.10 6.25 -10.16
C ILE A 391 15.70 7.51 -10.78
N SER A 392 16.47 8.27 -10.02
CA SER A 392 17.09 9.50 -10.52
C SER A 392 18.50 9.72 -10.01
N PRO A 393 19.37 10.38 -10.83
CA PRO A 393 20.71 10.73 -10.40
C PRO A 393 20.74 11.63 -9.16
N GLU A 394 19.70 12.44 -8.91
CA GLU A 394 19.55 13.28 -7.71
C GLU A 394 19.39 12.41 -6.47
N LEU A 395 18.49 11.43 -6.50
CA LEU A 395 18.25 10.52 -5.41
C LEU A 395 19.46 9.62 -5.13
N GLU A 396 20.16 9.15 -6.17
CA GLU A 396 21.42 8.43 -5.99
C GLU A 396 22.48 9.24 -5.22
N ARG A 397 22.62 10.52 -5.56
CA ARG A 397 23.58 11.42 -4.88
C ARG A 397 23.17 11.65 -3.44
N TYR A 398 21.89 11.90 -3.19
CA TYR A 398 21.34 12.06 -1.85
C TYR A 398 21.54 10.80 -1.01
N PHE A 399 21.23 9.63 -1.56
CA PHE A 399 21.45 8.34 -0.91
C PHE A 399 22.90 8.19 -0.39
N ARG A 400 23.90 8.44 -1.27
CA ARG A 400 25.30 8.33 -0.88
C ARG A 400 25.71 9.34 0.19
N ALA A 401 25.21 10.57 0.07
CA ALA A 401 25.51 11.63 1.05
C ALA A 401 24.91 11.32 2.43
N MET A 402 23.66 10.88 2.48
CA MET A 402 23.00 10.49 3.73
C MET A 402 23.58 9.20 4.31
N SER A 403 23.89 8.21 3.47
CA SER A 403 24.57 6.98 3.91
C SER A 403 25.91 7.30 4.58
N TRP A 404 26.67 8.30 4.06
CA TRP A 404 27.88 8.78 4.72
C TRP A 404 27.60 9.35 6.09
N LEU A 405 26.62 10.26 6.24
CA LEU A 405 26.27 10.87 7.51
C LEU A 405 25.80 9.85 8.57
N GLY A 406 25.11 8.80 8.10
CA GLY A 406 24.61 7.71 8.95
C GLY A 406 25.64 6.63 9.27
N SER A 407 26.69 6.47 8.46
CA SER A 407 27.72 5.42 8.62
C SER A 407 29.04 5.93 9.17
N ALA A 408 29.36 7.23 9.02
CA ALA A 408 30.60 7.84 9.50
C ALA A 408 30.62 7.95 11.02
N GLU A 409 30.89 6.83 11.68
CA GLU A 409 30.88 6.69 13.13
C GLU A 409 32.20 7.13 13.75
N LEU A 410 32.10 7.92 14.81
CA LEU A 410 33.22 8.23 15.72
C LEU A 410 33.05 7.43 16.99
N THR A 411 33.94 6.46 17.22
CA THR A 411 34.03 5.70 18.45
C THR A 411 34.68 6.59 19.51
N LEU A 412 33.91 7.00 20.53
CA LEU A 412 34.36 7.90 21.58
C LEU A 412 35.04 7.15 22.72
N PHE A 413 34.66 5.90 22.92
CA PHE A 413 35.12 5.03 24.00
C PHE A 413 35.53 3.68 23.40
N PRO A 414 36.83 3.51 23.06
CA PRO A 414 37.33 2.20 22.59
C PRO A 414 37.09 1.06 23.59
N THR A 415 37.18 1.35 24.86
CA THR A 415 36.82 0.45 25.97
C THR A 415 36.08 1.23 27.07
N ARG A 416 35.54 0.51 28.07
CA ARG A 416 34.87 1.16 29.22
C ARG A 416 35.74 2.16 29.99
N THR A 417 37.06 2.03 29.91
CA THR A 417 38.03 2.82 30.67
C THR A 417 38.87 3.76 29.81
N GLU A 418 38.81 3.59 28.49
CA GLU A 418 39.58 4.41 27.55
C GLU A 418 38.68 5.42 26.84
N ILE A 419 39.18 6.63 26.67
CA ILE A 419 38.53 7.74 25.99
C ILE A 419 39.39 8.12 24.78
N ASP A 420 38.77 8.15 23.58
CA ASP A 420 39.42 8.74 22.40
C ASP A 420 39.17 10.25 22.38
N LEU A 421 40.10 10.98 22.99
CA LEU A 421 40.03 12.43 23.09
C LEU A 421 40.06 13.14 21.74
N ALA A 422 40.65 12.51 20.70
CA ALA A 422 40.66 13.08 19.35
C ALA A 422 39.25 13.00 18.74
N ASN A 423 38.54 11.88 18.91
CA ASN A 423 37.16 11.74 18.47
C ASN A 423 36.21 12.58 19.34
N VAL A 424 36.40 12.70 20.62
CA VAL A 424 35.65 13.61 21.51
C VAL A 424 35.82 15.07 21.09
N SER A 425 37.04 15.50 20.79
CA SER A 425 37.31 16.84 20.26
C SER A 425 36.61 17.10 18.93
N LEU A 426 36.69 16.14 18.03
CA LEU A 426 36.01 16.22 16.70
C LEU A 426 34.49 16.27 16.85
N THR A 427 33.91 15.42 17.69
CA THR A 427 32.46 15.41 18.01
C THR A 427 32.04 16.78 18.57
N GLY A 428 32.80 17.34 19.51
CA GLY A 428 32.54 18.65 20.09
C GLY A 428 32.54 19.77 19.04
N LEU A 429 33.53 19.78 18.15
CA LEU A 429 33.65 20.80 17.11
C LEU A 429 32.48 20.69 16.09
N ILE A 430 32.19 19.50 15.60
CA ILE A 430 31.06 19.28 14.68
C ILE A 430 29.73 19.65 15.36
N SER A 431 29.52 19.27 16.59
CA SER A 431 28.32 19.64 17.37
C SER A 431 28.13 21.15 17.51
N LEU A 432 29.19 21.92 17.75
CA LEU A 432 29.13 23.39 17.77
C LEU A 432 28.82 23.98 16.39
N LEU A 433 29.33 23.37 15.32
CA LEU A 433 29.04 23.83 13.96
C LEU A 433 27.57 23.58 13.57
N LEU A 434 26.99 22.45 13.98
CA LEU A 434 25.57 22.15 13.78
C LEU A 434 24.68 23.04 14.67
N ASP A 435 25.10 23.33 15.89
CA ASP A 435 24.35 24.24 16.81
C ASP A 435 24.22 25.67 16.27
N LEU A 436 25.22 26.18 15.56
CA LEU A 436 25.13 27.50 14.93
C LEU A 436 24.06 27.64 13.86
N GLN A 437 23.66 26.53 13.29
CA GLN A 437 22.56 26.51 12.32
C GLN A 437 21.21 26.57 13.02
N GLY A 438 21.16 26.27 14.32
CA GLY A 438 19.98 26.37 15.17
C GLY A 438 18.79 25.62 14.56
N LYS A 439 17.75 26.34 14.19
CA LYS A 439 16.52 25.74 13.66
C LYS A 439 16.68 25.00 12.33
N SER A 440 17.73 25.29 11.54
CA SER A 440 17.92 24.67 10.23
C SER A 440 18.26 23.18 10.36
N TRP A 441 19.22 22.83 11.24
CA TRP A 441 19.58 21.42 11.46
C TRP A 441 18.43 20.60 12.10
N ASP A 442 17.73 21.21 13.08
CA ASP A 442 16.57 20.54 13.68
C ASP A 442 15.43 20.37 12.64
N ALA A 443 15.23 21.35 11.76
CA ALA A 443 14.27 21.24 10.65
C ALA A 443 14.64 20.16 9.63
N PHE A 444 15.91 19.88 9.45
CA PHE A 444 16.38 18.75 8.62
C PHE A 444 16.14 17.38 9.28
N GLU A 445 16.39 17.23 10.59
CA GLU A 445 16.22 15.94 11.27
C GLU A 445 14.77 15.64 11.66
N ALA A 446 13.97 16.64 12.03
CA ALA A 446 12.61 16.45 12.53
C ALA A 446 11.68 15.69 11.58
N PRO A 447 11.65 15.95 10.26
CA PRO A 447 10.85 15.15 9.34
C PRO A 447 11.24 13.66 9.31
N ILE A 448 12.53 13.37 9.38
CA ILE A 448 13.03 12.00 9.38
C ILE A 448 12.64 11.29 10.67
N ASP A 449 12.75 11.98 11.81
CA ASP A 449 12.31 11.45 13.10
C ASP A 449 10.80 11.21 13.12
N PHE A 450 10.01 12.09 12.51
CA PHE A 450 8.57 11.96 12.42
C PHE A 450 8.16 10.73 11.58
N LEU A 451 8.80 10.51 10.44
CA LEU A 451 8.46 9.42 9.53
C LEU A 451 8.99 8.07 10.03
N VAL A 452 10.26 8.01 10.44
CA VAL A 452 10.95 6.75 10.73
C VAL A 452 11.19 6.52 12.23
N GLY A 453 11.51 7.58 12.97
CA GLY A 453 11.78 7.50 14.41
C GLY A 453 13.09 8.15 14.81
N ALA A 454 13.34 8.15 16.11
CA ALA A 454 14.52 8.78 16.69
C ALA A 454 15.84 8.09 16.29
N SER A 455 16.93 8.85 16.26
CA SER A 455 18.28 8.33 15.98
C SER A 455 18.69 7.24 16.97
N ASN A 456 19.21 6.14 16.46
CA ASN A 456 19.75 5.03 17.24
C ASN A 456 20.98 5.41 18.09
N THR A 457 21.62 6.55 17.82
CA THR A 457 22.80 7.07 18.54
C THR A 457 22.48 8.26 19.48
N GLY A 458 21.21 8.46 19.81
CA GLY A 458 20.75 9.50 20.73
C GLY A 458 20.53 10.88 20.10
N GLY A 459 20.74 11.04 18.80
CA GLY A 459 20.56 12.30 18.07
C GLY A 459 21.62 13.38 18.39
N THR A 460 21.71 14.40 17.54
CA THR A 460 22.74 15.46 17.70
C THR A 460 22.43 16.51 18.77
N ALA A 461 21.16 16.64 19.18
CA ALA A 461 20.72 17.69 20.11
C ALA A 461 21.44 17.63 21.45
N VAL A 462 21.60 16.43 22.06
CA VAL A 462 22.30 16.25 23.33
C VAL A 462 23.79 16.57 23.18
N TYR A 463 24.41 16.11 22.12
CA TYR A 463 25.82 16.42 21.82
C TYR A 463 26.06 17.92 21.64
N ARG A 464 25.16 18.64 20.98
CA ARG A 464 25.25 20.11 20.80
C ARG A 464 25.16 20.84 22.14
N GLU A 465 24.25 20.43 23.02
CA GLU A 465 24.12 20.99 24.35
C GLU A 465 25.38 20.77 25.22
N LEU A 466 25.90 19.53 25.22
CA LEU A 466 27.11 19.18 25.94
C LEU A 466 28.35 19.92 25.39
N ALA A 467 28.47 20.02 24.06
CA ALA A 467 29.54 20.79 23.43
C ALA A 467 29.52 22.27 23.86
N LYS A 468 28.33 22.89 23.89
CA LYS A 468 28.18 24.27 24.39
C LYS A 468 28.56 24.42 25.84
N ARG A 469 28.20 23.46 26.68
CA ARG A 469 28.47 23.46 28.13
C ARG A 469 29.96 23.41 28.41
N HIS A 470 30.73 22.62 27.69
CA HIS A 470 32.16 22.39 27.94
C HIS A 470 33.09 23.25 27.05
N LEU A 471 32.77 23.43 25.78
CA LEU A 471 33.65 24.15 24.85
C LEU A 471 33.25 25.63 24.68
N GLY A 472 32.04 26.01 25.13
CA GLY A 472 31.52 27.36 25.01
C GLY A 472 31.08 27.69 23.56
N ILE A 473 31.28 28.94 23.14
CA ILE A 473 30.92 29.39 21.79
C ILE A 473 32.05 29.07 20.80
N LEU A 474 31.68 28.79 19.55
CA LEU A 474 32.55 28.30 18.49
C LEU A 474 33.87 29.11 18.36
N ASN A 475 33.84 30.46 18.39
CA ASN A 475 35.03 31.30 18.27
C ASN A 475 36.02 31.19 19.43
N LYS A 476 35.61 30.62 20.59
CA LYS A 476 36.45 30.39 21.76
C LYS A 476 36.84 28.91 21.92
N ALA A 477 36.22 28.03 21.18
CA ALA A 477 36.41 26.59 21.26
C ALA A 477 37.84 26.12 20.93
N PRO A 478 38.65 26.74 20.02
CA PRO A 478 39.95 26.18 19.65
C PRO A 478 40.86 25.80 20.82
N ALA A 479 40.91 26.58 21.89
CA ALA A 479 41.72 26.26 23.06
C ALA A 479 41.14 25.08 23.86
N ALA A 480 39.83 25.02 24.00
CA ALA A 480 39.13 23.92 24.73
C ALA A 480 39.24 22.59 23.98
N LEU A 481 39.25 22.63 22.62
CA LEU A 481 39.40 21.45 21.77
C LEU A 481 40.77 20.76 21.88
N ALA A 482 41.76 21.39 22.48
CA ALA A 482 43.10 20.84 22.77
C ALA A 482 43.33 20.60 24.27
N ASP A 483 42.38 20.95 25.12
CA ASP A 483 42.52 20.81 26.57
C ASP A 483 42.01 19.43 27.03
N GLU A 484 42.92 18.56 27.42
CA GLU A 484 42.63 17.19 27.85
C GLU A 484 41.59 17.14 28.99
N LYS A 485 41.65 18.09 29.94
CA LYS A 485 40.73 18.10 31.11
C LYS A 485 39.31 18.46 30.67
N ILE A 486 39.17 19.41 29.72
CA ILE A 486 37.86 19.81 29.19
C ILE A 486 37.29 18.66 28.36
N LEU A 487 38.09 18.05 27.50
CA LEU A 487 37.65 16.93 26.68
C LEU A 487 37.26 15.70 27.50
N THR A 488 38.07 15.39 28.59
CA THR A 488 37.68 14.31 29.50
C THR A 488 36.36 14.60 30.21
N ALA A 489 36.13 15.82 30.68
CA ALA A 489 34.87 16.21 31.29
C ALA A 489 33.68 16.15 30.32
N LEU A 490 33.89 16.55 29.04
CA LEU A 490 32.92 16.40 27.99
C LEU A 490 32.59 14.92 27.73
N ALA A 491 33.60 14.06 27.63
CA ALA A 491 33.44 12.62 27.45
C ALA A 491 32.64 11.96 28.59
N GLU A 492 32.96 12.30 29.84
CA GLU A 492 32.25 11.77 31.01
C GLU A 492 30.77 12.18 31.03
N ASP A 493 30.44 13.42 30.63
CA ASP A 493 29.05 13.85 30.53
C ASP A 493 28.33 13.19 29.31
N ILE A 494 29.02 13.00 28.17
CA ILE A 494 28.48 12.21 27.05
C ILE A 494 28.15 10.79 27.53
N LYS A 495 29.09 10.11 28.19
CA LYS A 495 28.90 8.75 28.73
C LYS A 495 27.71 8.63 29.68
N LYS A 496 27.42 9.69 30.42
CA LYS A 496 26.33 9.75 31.38
C LYS A 496 24.98 10.12 30.78
N GLU A 497 24.96 11.07 29.81
CA GLU A 497 23.71 11.68 29.31
C GLU A 497 23.28 11.10 27.97
N VAL A 498 24.15 10.41 27.23
CA VAL A 498 23.84 9.78 25.95
C VAL A 498 23.80 8.26 26.11
N ALA A 499 22.67 7.65 25.74
CA ALA A 499 22.59 6.19 25.65
C ALA A 499 23.41 5.67 24.48
N GLY A 500 24.06 4.54 24.64
CA GLY A 500 24.68 3.85 23.50
C GLY A 500 23.66 3.25 22.54
N PRO A 501 24.05 2.98 21.29
CA PRO A 501 23.13 2.49 20.24
C PRO A 501 22.48 1.15 20.63
N LEU A 502 21.18 1.04 20.48
CA LEU A 502 20.42 -0.17 20.78
C LEU A 502 20.59 -1.25 19.71
N ILE A 503 20.79 -0.85 18.47
CA ILE A 503 21.06 -1.73 17.33
C ILE A 503 22.52 -1.59 16.94
N GLN A 504 23.24 -2.69 16.83
CA GLN A 504 24.64 -2.69 16.40
C GLN A 504 24.73 -2.91 14.89
N SER A 505 25.42 -2.01 14.20
CA SER A 505 25.58 -2.00 12.75
C SER A 505 26.97 -2.42 12.26
N VAL A 506 27.95 -2.66 13.14
CA VAL A 506 29.32 -2.98 12.75
C VAL A 506 29.82 -4.21 13.49
N ALA A 507 30.47 -5.10 12.73
CA ALA A 507 31.22 -6.23 13.25
C ALA A 507 32.54 -5.74 13.86
N GLY A 508 32.50 -5.22 15.03
CA GLY A 508 33.72 -4.76 15.66
C GLY A 508 33.64 -4.95 17.15
N GLY A 509 34.15 -6.05 17.65
CA GLY A 509 34.17 -5.97 18.88
C GLY A 509 34.75 -6.70 19.98
N ASP A 510 34.71 -6.40 21.06
CA ASP A 510 35.05 -6.97 22.32
C ASP A 510 33.81 -7.69 22.88
N ASP A 511 33.93 -8.93 23.32
CA ASP A 511 32.91 -9.77 23.98
C ASP A 511 32.25 -9.12 25.20
N SER A 512 32.79 -7.99 25.70
CA SER A 512 32.25 -7.22 26.81
C SER A 512 30.96 -6.42 26.49
N ARG A 513 30.48 -6.37 25.21
CA ARG A 513 29.31 -5.60 24.80
C ARG A 513 27.97 -6.37 24.88
N ASN A 514 27.95 -7.46 25.61
CA ASN A 514 26.75 -8.35 25.66
C ASN A 514 25.62 -7.84 26.55
N ASP A 515 25.87 -6.84 27.39
CA ASP A 515 24.87 -6.29 28.29
C ASP A 515 24.26 -5.01 27.69
N LEU A 516 22.92 -4.98 27.56
CA LEU A 516 22.19 -3.84 26.98
C LEU A 516 22.45 -2.54 27.75
N ASP A 517 22.65 -2.64 29.08
CA ASP A 517 22.90 -1.49 29.97
C ASP A 517 24.30 -0.92 29.84
N ASP A 518 25.21 -1.57 29.11
CA ASP A 518 26.62 -1.24 29.03
C ASP A 518 27.13 -0.73 27.70
N ARG A 519 26.24 -0.39 26.76
CA ARG A 519 26.61 0.13 25.44
C ARG A 519 27.19 1.54 25.57
N LEU A 520 28.35 1.74 24.96
CA LEU A 520 29.05 3.04 24.99
C LEU A 520 28.51 3.96 23.87
N PRO A 521 28.34 5.26 24.15
CA PRO A 521 27.93 6.24 23.14
C PRO A 521 28.89 6.31 21.97
N VAL A 522 28.34 6.48 20.78
CA VAL A 522 29.08 6.76 19.56
C VAL A 522 28.46 7.99 18.88
N PHE A 523 29.25 8.75 18.13
CA PHE A 523 28.74 9.94 17.45
C PHE A 523 28.64 9.70 15.94
N ARG A 524 27.51 10.09 15.34
CA ARG A 524 27.27 10.22 13.90
C ARG A 524 26.57 11.55 13.63
N ILE A 525 26.83 12.18 12.48
CA ILE A 525 26.26 13.50 12.15
C ILE A 525 24.75 13.40 11.94
N SER A 526 24.27 12.41 11.21
CA SER A 526 22.87 12.04 11.17
C SER A 526 22.77 10.52 11.31
N GLY A 527 22.65 10.04 12.54
CA GLY A 527 22.61 8.61 12.84
C GLY A 527 21.38 7.95 12.21
N LYS A 528 21.54 6.68 11.82
CA LYS A 528 20.39 5.86 11.39
C LYS A 528 19.37 5.73 12.50
N ARG A 529 18.11 5.55 12.12
CA ARG A 529 16.97 5.56 13.05
C ARG A 529 16.79 4.19 13.71
N PHE A 530 16.43 4.24 14.98
CA PHE A 530 16.03 3.05 15.72
C PHE A 530 14.67 2.56 15.21
N THR A 531 14.55 1.27 14.91
CA THR A 531 13.29 0.64 14.50
C THR A 531 13.04 -0.65 15.29
N PRO A 532 11.77 -0.92 15.72
CA PRO A 532 11.46 -2.07 16.57
C PRO A 532 11.82 -3.42 15.96
N ASP A 533 11.60 -3.60 14.68
CA ASP A 533 11.91 -4.83 13.94
C ASP A 533 13.41 -5.08 13.82
N ALA A 534 14.21 -4.05 13.51
CA ALA A 534 15.65 -4.17 13.48
C ALA A 534 16.24 -4.50 14.86
N TYR A 535 15.64 -3.95 15.94
CA TYR A 535 16.00 -4.32 17.31
C TYR A 535 15.67 -5.80 17.59
N VAL A 536 14.49 -6.30 17.21
CA VAL A 536 14.13 -7.72 17.31
C VAL A 536 15.18 -8.59 16.62
N MET A 537 15.51 -8.28 15.38
CA MET A 537 16.51 -9.01 14.60
C MET A 537 17.89 -9.00 15.26
N ASN A 538 18.34 -7.85 15.74
CA ASN A 538 19.61 -7.70 16.42
C ASN A 538 19.68 -8.50 17.74
N MET A 539 18.58 -8.61 18.48
CA MET A 539 18.50 -9.34 19.73
C MET A 539 18.42 -10.87 19.57
N LEU A 540 18.10 -11.34 18.35
CA LEU A 540 18.00 -12.77 18.03
C LEU A 540 19.18 -13.28 17.21
N THR A 541 20.29 -12.54 17.16
CA THR A 541 21.54 -12.90 16.51
C THR A 541 22.70 -12.97 17.49
N SER A 542 23.84 -13.55 17.06
CA SER A 542 25.09 -13.58 17.82
C SER A 542 25.56 -12.15 18.21
N PRO A 543 26.18 -11.96 19.40
CA PRO A 543 26.54 -12.94 20.40
C PRO A 543 25.43 -13.30 21.40
N ARG A 544 24.21 -12.77 21.28
CA ARG A 544 23.09 -12.97 22.22
C ARG A 544 22.42 -14.32 22.05
N VAL A 545 22.44 -14.86 20.84
CA VAL A 545 21.83 -16.14 20.46
C VAL A 545 22.85 -17.00 19.72
N GLY A 546 22.97 -18.26 20.15
CA GLY A 546 23.98 -19.19 19.66
C GLY A 546 25.09 -19.41 20.69
N THR A 547 26.17 -19.99 20.25
CA THR A 547 27.43 -20.20 20.99
C THR A 547 28.58 -19.81 20.08
N ASP A 548 29.80 -19.65 20.65
CA ASP A 548 30.99 -19.32 19.86
C ASP A 548 31.29 -20.36 18.75
N ASP A 549 30.98 -21.63 19.02
CA ASP A 549 31.14 -22.73 18.04
C ASP A 549 29.99 -22.79 17.03
N HIS A 550 28.80 -22.27 17.37
CA HIS A 550 27.58 -22.27 16.56
C HIS A 550 26.83 -20.95 16.71
N PRO A 551 27.36 -19.85 16.17
CA PRO A 551 26.74 -18.55 16.27
C PRO A 551 25.51 -18.46 15.35
N ARG A 552 24.47 -17.72 15.77
CA ARG A 552 23.36 -17.36 14.91
C ARG A 552 23.63 -15.97 14.32
N ASN A 553 24.31 -15.95 13.16
CA ASN A 553 24.79 -14.68 12.55
C ASN A 553 23.72 -13.93 11.76
N LEU A 554 22.71 -14.62 11.24
CA LEU A 554 21.60 -14.01 10.51
C LEU A 554 20.28 -14.30 11.21
N PRO A 555 19.37 -13.31 11.31
CA PRO A 555 17.99 -13.49 11.71
C PRO A 555 17.17 -14.08 10.56
N LYS A 556 15.88 -14.25 10.79
CA LYS A 556 14.86 -14.58 9.78
C LYS A 556 13.76 -13.51 9.82
N GLY A 557 13.07 -13.26 8.71
CA GLY A 557 11.89 -12.38 8.70
C GLY A 557 10.81 -12.89 9.67
N THR A 558 10.68 -14.21 9.83
CA THR A 558 9.78 -14.82 10.81
C THR A 558 10.09 -14.45 12.25
N ASP A 559 11.32 -14.06 12.61
CA ASP A 559 11.66 -13.59 13.97
C ASP A 559 10.87 -12.32 14.34
N VAL A 560 10.78 -11.39 13.38
CA VAL A 560 9.97 -10.18 13.54
C VAL A 560 8.49 -10.55 13.64
N MET A 561 8.00 -11.42 12.77
CA MET A 561 6.59 -11.80 12.74
C MET A 561 6.14 -12.53 14.00
N VAL A 562 7.02 -13.36 14.62
CA VAL A 562 6.75 -13.99 15.92
C VAL A 562 6.66 -12.94 17.01
N ALA A 563 7.60 -11.97 17.04
CA ALA A 563 7.57 -10.89 18.03
C ALA A 563 6.32 -10.04 17.91
N LEU A 564 5.76 -9.91 16.70
CA LEU A 564 4.47 -9.26 16.43
C LEU A 564 3.23 -10.13 16.73
N GLY A 565 3.41 -11.40 17.12
CA GLY A 565 2.32 -12.27 17.56
C GLY A 565 1.76 -13.23 16.52
N SER A 566 2.47 -13.50 15.43
CA SER A 566 2.06 -14.48 14.40
C SER A 566 2.13 -15.91 14.91
N ALA A 567 0.99 -16.59 15.04
CA ALA A 567 0.94 -18.00 15.39
C ALA A 567 1.57 -18.93 14.33
N ALA A 568 1.51 -18.55 13.05
CA ALA A 568 2.17 -19.31 11.99
C ALA A 568 3.70 -19.17 12.07
N ALA A 569 4.21 -17.96 12.33
CA ALA A 569 5.63 -17.75 12.53
C ALA A 569 6.16 -18.45 13.80
N ASP A 570 5.38 -18.52 14.88
CA ASP A 570 5.72 -19.31 16.08
C ASP A 570 6.02 -20.78 15.76
N GLU A 571 5.27 -21.41 14.84
CA GLU A 571 5.53 -22.77 14.40
C GLU A 571 6.86 -22.90 13.65
N VAL A 572 7.23 -21.90 12.86
CA VAL A 572 8.53 -21.85 12.18
C VAL A 572 9.65 -21.61 13.18
N ALA A 573 9.48 -20.67 14.11
CA ALA A 573 10.46 -20.33 15.14
C ALA A 573 10.71 -21.49 16.11
N ALA A 574 9.73 -22.37 16.32
CA ALA A 574 9.91 -23.55 17.16
C ALA A 574 11.08 -24.46 16.70
N LEU A 575 11.44 -24.42 15.42
CA LEU A 575 12.62 -25.12 14.88
C LEU A 575 13.94 -24.57 15.41
N ASP A 576 13.98 -23.28 15.80
CA ASP A 576 15.16 -22.59 16.33
C ASP A 576 15.23 -22.63 17.85
N ASN A 577 14.25 -23.21 18.55
CA ASN A 577 14.22 -23.33 20.03
C ASN A 577 15.41 -24.11 20.62
N ALA A 578 16.07 -24.94 19.83
CA ALA A 578 17.28 -25.66 20.24
C ALA A 578 18.52 -24.73 20.27
N ILE A 579 18.47 -23.55 19.66
CA ILE A 579 19.57 -22.58 19.66
C ILE A 579 19.62 -21.90 21.03
N LYS A 580 20.78 -21.91 21.66
CA LYS A 580 20.99 -21.32 22.99
C LYS A 580 20.57 -19.84 23.01
N GLY A 581 19.72 -19.46 23.95
CA GLY A 581 19.27 -18.09 24.16
C GLY A 581 18.13 -17.62 23.28
N TYR A 582 17.76 -18.39 22.22
CA TYR A 582 16.74 -17.95 21.26
C TYR A 582 15.38 -17.77 21.91
N SER A 583 14.84 -18.84 22.54
CA SER A 583 13.51 -18.80 23.16
C SER A 583 13.40 -17.78 24.28
N ASP A 584 14.43 -17.68 25.13
CA ASP A 584 14.43 -16.74 26.26
C ASP A 584 14.45 -15.28 25.80
N ASN A 585 15.20 -14.97 24.73
CA ASN A 585 15.24 -13.64 24.16
C ASN A 585 13.95 -13.31 23.40
N LEU A 586 13.41 -14.27 22.64
CA LEU A 586 12.16 -14.08 21.91
C LEU A 586 10.98 -13.74 22.86
N GLU A 587 10.85 -14.43 24.01
CA GLU A 587 9.80 -14.11 24.99
C GLU A 587 9.95 -12.73 25.61
N LYS A 588 11.18 -12.29 25.86
CA LYS A 588 11.46 -10.91 26.31
C LYS A 588 11.08 -9.88 25.23
N LEU A 589 11.36 -10.21 23.97
CA LEU A 589 11.07 -9.33 22.84
C LEU A 589 9.56 -9.20 22.59
N LYS A 590 8.78 -10.25 22.75
CA LYS A 590 7.31 -10.16 22.65
C LYS A 590 6.75 -9.14 23.66
N ALA A 591 7.20 -9.20 24.92
CA ALA A 591 6.80 -8.23 25.95
C ALA A 591 7.31 -6.82 25.66
N TRP A 592 8.55 -6.69 25.18
CA TRP A 592 9.14 -5.42 24.82
C TRP A 592 8.42 -4.73 23.65
N VAL A 593 8.06 -5.49 22.61
CA VAL A 593 7.28 -5.00 21.45
C VAL A 593 5.92 -4.48 21.91
N ASP A 594 5.25 -5.18 22.84
CA ASP A 594 3.96 -4.75 23.40
C ASP A 594 4.04 -3.36 24.04
N GLU A 595 5.11 -3.08 24.76
CA GLU A 595 5.35 -1.79 25.43
C GLU A 595 5.68 -0.69 24.41
N HIS A 596 6.60 -0.96 23.47
CA HIS A 596 7.11 0.07 22.56
C HIS A 596 6.14 0.47 21.46
N LEU A 597 5.32 -0.46 20.96
CA LEU A 597 4.28 -0.13 19.98
C LEU A 597 3.10 0.64 20.57
N ALA A 598 3.03 0.81 21.90
CA ALA A 598 2.01 1.64 22.53
C ALA A 598 2.25 3.15 22.33
N GLU A 599 3.51 3.57 22.10
CA GLU A 599 3.89 4.99 22.06
C GLU A 599 3.58 5.71 20.73
N GLU A 600 3.30 4.99 19.63
CA GLU A 600 2.95 5.55 18.30
C GLU A 600 3.89 6.68 17.83
N ALA A 601 5.20 6.50 18.08
CA ALA A 601 6.20 7.56 18.00
C ALA A 601 6.43 8.09 16.55
N SER A 602 6.23 7.27 15.51
CA SER A 602 6.49 7.61 14.12
C SER A 602 5.49 6.90 13.18
N VAL A 603 5.48 7.31 11.90
CA VAL A 603 4.71 6.59 10.87
C VAL A 603 5.20 5.15 10.74
N TYR A 604 6.51 4.93 10.80
CA TYR A 604 7.12 3.60 10.81
C TYR A 604 6.56 2.71 11.95
N THR A 605 6.55 3.23 13.17
CA THR A 605 6.04 2.51 14.34
C THR A 605 4.57 2.15 14.19
N LEU A 606 3.75 3.07 13.64
CA LEU A 606 2.33 2.81 13.34
C LEU A 606 2.16 1.75 12.26
N TRP A 607 3.03 1.70 11.25
CA TRP A 607 2.99 0.64 10.25
C TRP A 607 3.30 -0.73 10.88
N ILE A 608 4.37 -0.86 11.67
CA ILE A 608 4.68 -2.09 12.42
C ILE A 608 3.51 -2.49 13.34
N LYS A 609 2.87 -1.51 14.01
CA LYS A 609 1.68 -1.76 14.83
C LYS A 609 0.50 -2.28 13.98
N THR A 610 0.32 -1.75 12.78
CA THR A 610 -0.71 -2.23 11.83
C THR A 610 -0.49 -3.70 11.47
N LEU A 611 0.75 -4.09 11.16
CA LEU A 611 1.09 -5.49 10.89
C LEU A 611 0.80 -6.40 12.08
N ARG A 612 1.08 -5.92 13.29
CA ARG A 612 0.72 -6.65 14.53
C ARG A 612 -0.78 -6.84 14.68
N GLU A 613 -1.59 -5.80 14.41
CA GLU A 613 -3.05 -5.92 14.45
C GLU A 613 -3.58 -6.94 13.42
N GLY A 614 -2.92 -7.08 12.27
CA GLY A 614 -3.22 -8.09 11.26
C GLY A 614 -3.12 -9.54 11.75
N PHE A 615 -2.34 -9.82 12.80
CA PHE A 615 -2.25 -11.17 13.38
C PHE A 615 -3.36 -11.50 14.39
N LYS A 616 -4.07 -10.50 14.88
CA LYS A 616 -5.13 -10.72 15.86
C LYS A 616 -6.34 -11.42 15.26
N ASP A 617 -7.03 -12.19 16.10
CA ASP A 617 -8.29 -12.81 15.73
C ASP A 617 -9.42 -11.79 15.89
N SER A 618 -10.11 -11.48 14.80
CA SER A 618 -11.25 -10.57 14.82
C SER A 618 -12.55 -11.23 15.29
N GLY A 619 -12.57 -12.55 15.45
CA GLY A 619 -13.76 -13.33 15.80
C GLY A 619 -14.72 -13.55 14.64
N ALA A 620 -14.28 -13.38 13.39
CA ALA A 620 -15.10 -13.62 12.20
C ALA A 620 -15.52 -15.09 12.09
N ASP A 621 -16.81 -15.33 11.79
CA ASP A 621 -17.41 -16.69 11.76
C ASP A 621 -17.27 -17.39 10.39
N GLN A 622 -16.58 -16.81 9.43
CA GLN A 622 -16.39 -17.44 8.12
C GLN A 622 -15.45 -18.65 8.21
N PHE A 623 -15.76 -19.73 7.47
CA PHE A 623 -14.98 -20.96 7.51
C PHE A 623 -13.52 -20.74 7.12
N PHE A 624 -13.24 -19.97 6.07
CA PHE A 624 -11.88 -19.68 5.63
C PHE A 624 -11.07 -19.01 6.74
N TYR A 625 -11.66 -18.02 7.44
CA TYR A 625 -10.99 -17.21 8.45
C TYR A 625 -10.62 -18.06 9.70
N ARG A 626 -11.49 -19.01 10.07
CA ARG A 626 -11.24 -19.97 11.18
C ARG A 626 -10.34 -21.14 10.77
N SER A 627 -10.10 -21.31 9.48
CA SER A 627 -9.19 -22.35 9.00
C SER A 627 -7.76 -22.11 9.50
N PRO A 628 -7.08 -23.14 10.04
CA PRO A 628 -5.66 -23.01 10.40
C PRO A 628 -4.76 -22.53 9.25
N ALA A 629 -5.18 -22.74 7.99
CA ALA A 629 -4.45 -22.29 6.82
C ALA A 629 -4.47 -20.77 6.64
N TRP A 630 -5.51 -20.05 7.16
CA TRP A 630 -5.61 -18.60 7.01
C TRP A 630 -4.48 -17.85 7.73
N ARG A 631 -3.94 -18.38 8.80
CA ARG A 631 -2.80 -17.78 9.50
C ARG A 631 -1.53 -17.71 8.64
N TRP A 632 -1.36 -18.61 7.68
CA TRP A 632 -0.24 -18.56 6.71
C TRP A 632 -0.45 -17.45 5.69
N LYS A 633 -1.71 -17.19 5.28
CA LYS A 633 -2.05 -16.00 4.47
C LYS A 633 -1.71 -14.72 5.23
N LYS A 634 -2.12 -14.61 6.49
CA LYS A 634 -1.77 -13.45 7.35
C LYS A 634 -0.26 -13.30 7.51
N LEU A 635 0.48 -14.39 7.66
CA LEU A 635 1.95 -14.32 7.70
C LEU A 635 2.53 -13.81 6.39
N SER A 636 2.07 -14.31 5.24
CA SER A 636 2.52 -13.82 3.92
C SER A 636 2.25 -12.34 3.73
N THR A 637 1.03 -11.90 3.98
CA THR A 637 0.60 -10.49 3.88
C THR A 637 1.49 -9.57 4.72
N ASN A 638 1.63 -9.87 6.01
CA ASN A 638 2.39 -9.00 6.92
C ASN A 638 3.90 -9.04 6.65
N SER A 639 4.44 -10.19 6.21
CA SER A 639 5.86 -10.28 5.83
C SER A 639 6.17 -9.48 4.58
N ALA A 640 5.29 -9.49 3.58
CA ALA A 640 5.49 -8.73 2.34
C ALA A 640 5.31 -7.22 2.57
N SER A 641 4.30 -6.80 3.33
CA SER A 641 4.14 -5.39 3.68
C SER A 641 5.28 -4.88 4.57
N TRP A 642 5.85 -5.75 5.43
CA TRP A 642 7.09 -5.42 6.14
C TRP A 642 8.28 -5.26 5.18
N ALA A 643 8.37 -6.07 4.12
CA ALA A 643 9.39 -5.89 3.10
C ALA A 643 9.23 -4.53 2.39
N GLU A 644 8.00 -4.10 2.08
CA GLU A 644 7.71 -2.74 1.55
C GLU A 644 8.18 -1.65 2.51
N LEU A 645 7.84 -1.75 3.81
CA LEU A 645 8.25 -0.78 4.81
C LEU A 645 9.78 -0.68 4.94
N LYS A 646 10.48 -1.83 4.94
CA LYS A 646 11.94 -1.87 5.00
C LYS A 646 12.58 -1.30 3.74
N HIS A 647 11.92 -1.46 2.65
CA HIS A 647 12.26 -0.91 1.36
C HIS A 647 12.22 0.62 1.35
N ASP A 648 11.08 1.21 1.66
CA ASP A 648 10.89 2.66 1.60
C ASP A 648 11.81 3.42 2.55
N THR A 649 12.22 2.78 3.62
CA THR A 649 13.02 3.39 4.69
C THR A 649 14.49 2.95 4.71
N VAL A 650 14.99 2.35 3.64
CA VAL A 650 16.34 1.77 3.54
C VAL A 650 17.47 2.72 3.90
N LEU A 651 17.31 3.99 3.60
CA LEU A 651 18.31 5.02 3.88
C LEU A 651 18.35 5.39 5.34
N TYR A 652 17.21 5.42 6.00
CA TYR A 652 17.02 5.94 7.35
C TYR A 652 17.01 4.87 8.42
N ALA A 653 16.27 3.79 8.23
CA ALA A 653 16.26 2.67 9.15
C ALA A 653 17.63 1.96 9.16
N GLU A 654 17.98 1.36 10.27
CA GLU A 654 19.17 0.53 10.35
C GLU A 654 18.94 -0.71 9.47
N GLN A 655 19.39 -0.63 8.25
CA GLN A 655 19.32 -1.55 7.09
C GLN A 655 17.94 -1.92 6.52
N SER A 656 17.75 -1.65 5.24
CA SER A 656 17.33 -2.40 4.06
C SER A 656 16.83 -1.54 2.89
N GLY A 657 16.58 -1.98 1.69
CA GLY A 657 16.15 -1.26 0.51
C GLY A 657 15.13 -1.93 -0.41
N ALA A 658 14.38 -1.42 -1.28
CA ALA A 658 13.89 -0.86 -2.35
C ALA A 658 12.84 -1.12 -3.40
N GLU A 659 11.98 -0.95 -4.14
CA GLU A 659 10.99 -0.25 -4.96
C GLU A 659 10.35 -0.99 -6.19
N MET A 660 9.40 -0.56 -6.95
CA MET A 660 8.12 0.11 -7.27
C MET A 660 7.56 -0.22 -8.69
N GLY A 661 6.36 0.03 -9.11
CA GLY A 661 5.39 0.99 -9.46
C GLY A 661 4.35 0.67 -10.54
N ALA A 662 3.44 1.53 -10.97
CA ALA A 662 2.04 1.40 -11.37
C ALA A 662 1.59 1.88 -12.76
N GLY A 663 0.31 1.64 -13.16
CA GLY A 663 -0.41 2.28 -14.26
C GLY A 663 -1.81 1.76 -14.57
N GLY A 664 -2.77 2.56 -15.03
CA GLY A 664 -4.20 2.23 -15.13
C GLY A 664 -4.89 2.55 -16.46
N TRP A 665 -6.17 2.08 -16.66
CA TRP A 665 -7.02 2.33 -17.86
C TRP A 665 -8.52 2.42 -17.58
N GLU A 666 -9.30 2.97 -18.52
CA GLU A 666 -10.71 3.35 -18.40
C GLU A 666 -11.73 2.26 -18.81
N ALA A 667 -12.93 2.31 -18.22
CA ALA A 667 -14.00 1.34 -18.36
C ALA A 667 -15.05 1.72 -19.42
N GLY A 668 -15.65 0.72 -20.10
CA GLY A 668 -16.73 0.83 -21.07
C GLY A 668 -18.13 0.48 -20.51
N PRO A 669 -19.23 0.64 -21.27
CA PRO A 669 -20.58 0.80 -20.72
C PRO A 669 -21.43 -0.46 -20.76
N PHE A 670 -21.46 -1.31 -19.75
CA PHE A 670 -22.59 -2.19 -19.42
C PHE A 670 -22.50 -2.76 -18.00
N ALA A 671 -23.49 -2.53 -17.15
CA ALA A 671 -23.46 -3.02 -15.78
C ALA A 671 -24.26 -4.32 -15.62
N PRO A 672 -23.62 -5.46 -15.30
CA PRO A 672 -24.30 -6.67 -14.86
C PRO A 672 -25.02 -6.46 -13.51
N PRO A 673 -25.80 -7.46 -13.02
CA PRO A 673 -26.26 -7.43 -11.63
C PRO A 673 -25.07 -7.13 -10.73
N GLN A 674 -25.28 -6.22 -9.78
CA GLN A 674 -24.20 -5.75 -8.90
C GLN A 674 -23.51 -6.94 -8.21
N PRO A 675 -22.20 -7.12 -8.42
CA PRO A 675 -21.46 -8.16 -7.73
C PRO A 675 -21.51 -7.95 -6.21
N ARG A 676 -21.71 -9.04 -5.46
CA ARG A 676 -21.77 -9.01 -4.00
C ARG A 676 -20.41 -9.38 -3.42
N GLY A 677 -19.48 -8.43 -3.37
CA GLY A 677 -18.15 -8.58 -2.82
C GLY A 677 -18.12 -8.84 -1.31
N TYR A 678 -16.92 -8.96 -0.77
CA TYR A 678 -16.67 -9.18 0.67
C TYR A 678 -15.37 -8.49 1.06
N ILE A 679 -15.29 -7.94 2.26
CA ILE A 679 -14.07 -7.34 2.82
C ILE A 679 -13.42 -8.34 3.77
N GLU A 680 -12.10 -8.50 3.71
CA GLU A 680 -11.35 -9.29 4.68
C GLU A 680 -11.66 -8.81 6.09
N PRO A 681 -12.06 -9.71 7.03
CA PRO A 681 -12.68 -9.28 8.27
C PRO A 681 -11.66 -8.95 9.37
N ASP A 682 -10.76 -8.01 9.10
CA ASP A 682 -9.71 -7.54 10.03
C ASP A 682 -9.85 -6.03 10.36
N PRO A 683 -10.95 -5.59 11.01
CA PRO A 683 -11.24 -4.19 11.24
C PRO A 683 -10.19 -3.47 12.10
N GLN A 684 -9.47 -4.17 12.98
CA GLN A 684 -8.42 -3.59 13.80
C GLN A 684 -7.21 -3.15 12.96
N LEU A 685 -6.86 -3.93 11.92
CA LEU A 685 -5.84 -3.54 10.96
C LEU A 685 -6.23 -2.24 10.23
N PHE A 686 -7.46 -2.17 9.72
CA PHE A 686 -7.96 -0.97 9.04
C PHE A 686 -7.93 0.27 9.94
N ASP A 687 -8.36 0.14 11.21
CA ASP A 687 -8.34 1.25 12.17
C ASP A 687 -6.91 1.74 12.46
N THR A 688 -5.96 0.83 12.61
CA THR A 688 -4.56 1.20 12.91
C THR A 688 -3.87 1.80 11.70
N LEU A 689 -4.10 1.24 10.51
CA LEU A 689 -3.60 1.82 9.25
C LEU A 689 -4.21 3.21 9.00
N HIS A 690 -5.49 3.39 9.32
CA HIS A 690 -6.14 4.72 9.30
C HIS A 690 -5.41 5.72 10.23
N GLY A 691 -4.94 5.26 11.40
CA GLY A 691 -4.08 6.06 12.29
C GLY A 691 -2.77 6.48 11.61
N ALA A 692 -2.11 5.57 10.89
CA ALA A 692 -0.89 5.88 10.13
C ALA A 692 -1.14 6.88 9.00
N VAL A 693 -2.25 6.74 8.26
CA VAL A 693 -2.67 7.70 7.22
C VAL A 693 -2.91 9.10 7.80
N LYS A 694 -3.57 9.19 8.96
CA LYS A 694 -3.75 10.47 9.67
C LYS A 694 -2.41 11.09 10.07
N ARG A 695 -1.48 10.27 10.57
CA ARG A 695 -0.14 10.73 10.93
C ARG A 695 0.62 11.27 9.71
N MET A 696 0.47 10.67 8.54
CA MET A 696 1.01 11.20 7.29
C MET A 696 0.34 12.53 6.89
N SER A 697 -0.96 12.68 7.11
CA SER A 697 -1.64 13.96 6.86
C SER A 697 -1.13 15.07 7.79
N GLU A 698 -0.84 14.75 9.06
CA GLU A 698 -0.18 15.67 10.01
C GLU A 698 1.21 16.07 9.52
N PHE A 699 1.98 15.12 8.96
CA PHE A 699 3.30 15.39 8.36
C PHE A 699 3.22 16.42 7.24
N ILE A 700 2.28 16.26 6.31
CA ILE A 700 2.07 17.21 5.21
C ILE A 700 1.77 18.61 5.74
N ALA A 701 0.87 18.71 6.73
CA ALA A 701 0.50 20.00 7.32
C ALA A 701 1.65 20.66 8.09
N GLU A 702 2.43 19.87 8.87
CA GLU A 702 3.53 20.38 9.71
C GLU A 702 4.73 20.84 8.87
N PHE A 703 5.08 20.10 7.81
CA PHE A 703 6.25 20.40 6.98
C PHE A 703 5.92 21.16 5.69
N GLY A 704 4.68 21.65 5.53
CA GLY A 704 4.31 22.61 4.49
C GLY A 704 4.24 22.04 3.08
N MET A 705 3.95 20.73 2.93
CA MET A 705 3.81 20.08 1.62
C MET A 705 2.47 20.34 0.94
N GLU A 706 1.60 21.16 1.51
CA GLU A 706 0.28 21.55 0.97
C GLU A 706 0.33 22.77 0.06
N SER A 707 1.50 23.29 -0.29
CA SER A 707 1.56 24.46 -1.15
C SER A 707 0.93 24.14 -2.51
N GLU A 708 0.28 25.16 -3.12
CA GLU A 708 -0.17 25.15 -4.53
C GLU A 708 1.02 25.04 -5.51
N ASP A 709 2.18 24.74 -4.98
CA ASP A 709 3.42 24.57 -5.72
C ASP A 709 3.33 23.26 -6.50
N GLU A 710 3.45 23.33 -7.82
CA GLU A 710 3.42 22.16 -8.71
C GLU A 710 4.39 21.05 -8.26
N ASP A 711 5.42 21.43 -7.49
CA ASP A 711 6.41 20.50 -6.93
C ASP A 711 5.85 19.53 -5.87
N PHE A 712 4.73 19.85 -5.20
CA PHE A 712 4.08 18.97 -4.20
C PHE A 712 2.75 18.39 -4.66
N MET A 713 2.45 18.53 -5.95
CA MET A 713 1.31 17.88 -6.59
C MET A 713 1.80 16.75 -7.49
N GLU A 714 1.15 15.62 -7.46
CA GLU A 714 1.37 14.55 -8.42
C GLU A 714 0.24 14.62 -9.44
N GLU A 715 0.57 15.03 -10.68
CA GLU A 715 -0.38 15.27 -11.77
C GLU A 715 -1.59 16.17 -11.42
N GLY A 716 -1.34 17.20 -10.65
CA GLY A 716 -2.39 18.12 -10.22
C GLY A 716 -3.22 17.64 -9.04
N VAL A 717 -2.94 16.47 -8.44
CA VAL A 717 -3.61 15.95 -7.25
C VAL A 717 -2.71 16.07 -6.03
N PRO A 718 -3.09 16.85 -5.00
CA PRO A 718 -2.31 16.98 -3.77
C PRO A 718 -2.24 15.65 -3.00
N TYR A 719 -1.12 15.37 -2.34
CA TYR A 719 -0.99 14.20 -1.46
C TYR A 719 -2.02 14.19 -0.32
N SER A 720 -2.42 15.36 0.19
CA SER A 720 -3.50 15.49 1.17
C SER A 720 -4.83 14.90 0.67
N GLN A 721 -5.17 15.08 -0.60
CA GLN A 721 -6.36 14.48 -1.21
C GLN A 721 -6.25 12.96 -1.34
N LYS A 722 -5.09 12.45 -1.72
CA LYS A 722 -4.83 10.99 -1.80
C LYS A 722 -4.95 10.34 -0.43
N LEU A 723 -4.35 10.95 0.59
CA LEU A 723 -4.45 10.47 1.97
C LEU A 723 -5.88 10.57 2.52
N GLN A 724 -6.62 11.62 2.19
CA GLN A 724 -8.03 11.73 2.56
C GLN A 724 -8.86 10.61 1.93
N ALA A 725 -8.68 10.34 0.64
CA ALA A 725 -9.38 9.25 -0.04
C ALA A 725 -9.08 7.89 0.59
N LEU A 726 -7.81 7.59 0.86
CA LEU A 726 -7.43 6.35 1.56
C LEU A 726 -8.01 6.28 2.98
N SER A 727 -8.04 7.41 3.70
CA SER A 727 -8.65 7.53 5.02
C SER A 727 -10.14 7.14 5.01
N GLU A 728 -10.90 7.67 4.03
CA GLU A 728 -12.33 7.38 3.87
C GLU A 728 -12.58 5.91 3.50
N LEU A 729 -11.74 5.34 2.63
CA LEU A 729 -11.83 3.92 2.26
C LEU A 729 -11.55 2.99 3.45
N LEU A 730 -10.53 3.30 4.27
CA LEU A 730 -10.19 2.53 5.47
C LEU A 730 -11.31 2.58 6.53
N GLU A 731 -11.92 3.75 6.74
CA GLU A 731 -13.05 3.90 7.67
C GLU A 731 -14.26 3.07 7.20
N ALA A 732 -14.57 3.13 5.89
CA ALA A 732 -15.64 2.35 5.30
C ALA A 732 -15.35 0.84 5.37
N ALA A 733 -14.12 0.41 5.06
CA ALA A 733 -13.70 -0.99 5.16
C ALA A 733 -13.83 -1.53 6.58
N GLY A 734 -13.32 -0.82 7.58
CA GLY A 734 -13.46 -1.18 8.99
C GLY A 734 -14.93 -1.27 9.45
N THR A 735 -15.76 -0.35 8.99
CA THR A 735 -17.20 -0.34 9.30
C THR A 735 -17.93 -1.54 8.68
N ILE A 736 -17.70 -1.83 7.41
CA ILE A 736 -18.34 -2.96 6.71
C ILE A 736 -17.82 -4.29 7.29
N ALA A 737 -16.52 -4.42 7.56
CA ALA A 737 -15.95 -5.61 8.18
C ALA A 737 -16.60 -5.92 9.55
N ARG A 738 -16.86 -4.89 10.38
CA ARG A 738 -17.58 -5.05 11.65
C ARG A 738 -19.02 -5.51 11.47
N LYS A 739 -19.74 -4.98 10.46
CA LYS A 739 -21.09 -5.47 10.11
C LYS A 739 -21.06 -6.95 9.71
N GLN A 740 -20.08 -7.33 8.87
CA GLN A 740 -19.91 -8.72 8.44
C GLN A 740 -19.64 -9.67 9.63
N ILE A 741 -18.76 -9.29 10.56
CA ILE A 741 -18.44 -10.08 11.77
C ILE A 741 -19.66 -10.26 12.66
N ARG A 742 -20.52 -9.22 12.80
CA ARG A 742 -21.75 -9.29 13.60
C ARG A 742 -22.90 -10.01 12.91
N GLY A 743 -22.72 -10.42 11.64
CA GLY A 743 -23.78 -11.03 10.83
C GLY A 743 -24.91 -10.04 10.49
N GLU A 744 -24.65 -8.75 10.50
CA GLU A 744 -25.60 -7.72 10.09
C GLU A 744 -25.86 -7.81 8.57
N ILE A 745 -27.09 -7.52 8.16
CA ILE A 745 -27.45 -7.50 6.75
C ILE A 745 -26.85 -6.26 6.10
N LEU A 746 -25.93 -6.48 5.15
CA LEU A 746 -25.34 -5.40 4.37
C LEU A 746 -26.40 -4.80 3.42
N THR A 747 -26.42 -3.49 3.32
CA THR A 747 -27.27 -2.74 2.37
C THR A 747 -26.67 -2.76 0.97
N ASP A 748 -27.44 -2.37 -0.03
CA ASP A 748 -26.92 -2.19 -1.40
C ASP A 748 -25.82 -1.11 -1.41
N ASN A 749 -25.96 -0.06 -0.62
CA ASN A 749 -24.94 0.98 -0.45
C ASN A 749 -23.63 0.43 0.14
N ASP A 750 -23.66 -0.53 1.06
CA ASP A 750 -22.44 -1.20 1.54
C ASP A 750 -21.75 -1.96 0.42
N TYR A 751 -22.49 -2.62 -0.47
CA TYR A 751 -21.94 -3.28 -1.64
C TYR A 751 -21.44 -2.31 -2.72
N ASP A 752 -22.10 -1.15 -2.87
CA ASP A 752 -21.59 -0.06 -3.72
C ASP A 752 -20.24 0.44 -3.20
N TYR A 753 -20.08 0.58 -1.89
CA TYR A 753 -18.78 0.92 -1.29
C TYR A 753 -17.71 -0.15 -1.55
N ILE A 754 -18.03 -1.45 -1.42
CA ILE A 754 -17.09 -2.54 -1.73
C ILE A 754 -16.64 -2.44 -3.19
N LYS A 755 -17.56 -2.22 -4.11
CA LYS A 755 -17.29 -2.02 -5.54
C LYS A 755 -16.43 -0.76 -5.78
N VAL A 756 -16.77 0.35 -5.11
CA VAL A 756 -16.00 1.60 -5.19
C VAL A 756 -14.58 1.40 -4.70
N MET A 757 -14.38 0.64 -3.60
CA MET A 757 -13.04 0.31 -3.12
C MET A 757 -12.22 -0.38 -4.19
N ALA A 758 -12.75 -1.42 -4.83
CA ALA A 758 -12.07 -2.12 -5.92
C ALA A 758 -11.64 -1.19 -7.06
N GLY A 759 -12.45 -0.16 -7.36
CA GLY A 759 -12.14 0.82 -8.40
C GLY A 759 -11.32 2.04 -7.93
N ALA A 760 -11.36 2.35 -6.64
CA ALA A 760 -10.68 3.52 -6.08
C ALA A 760 -9.17 3.32 -5.89
N PHE A 761 -8.73 2.07 -5.85
CA PHE A 761 -7.30 1.73 -5.87
C PHE A 761 -6.66 1.95 -7.25
N ASP A 762 -7.46 2.34 -8.25
CA ASP A 762 -6.97 2.70 -9.58
C ASP A 762 -5.91 3.80 -9.49
N ALA A 763 -4.94 3.70 -10.36
CA ALA A 763 -3.81 4.59 -10.52
C ALA A 763 -4.16 6.09 -10.47
N ARG A 764 -5.36 6.46 -10.88
CA ARG A 764 -5.82 7.85 -10.90
C ARG A 764 -6.06 8.46 -9.52
N LEU A 765 -6.44 7.65 -8.52
CA LEU A 765 -6.71 8.16 -7.17
C LEU A 765 -5.51 8.05 -6.26
N LEU A 766 -4.80 6.92 -6.29
CA LEU A 766 -3.69 6.62 -5.39
C LEU A 766 -2.31 6.66 -6.06
N LEU A 767 -2.26 6.48 -7.39
CA LEU A 767 -1.03 6.37 -8.17
C LEU A 767 -0.92 7.55 -9.16
N PRO A 768 0.22 7.85 -9.78
CA PRO A 768 0.33 8.87 -10.81
C PRO A 768 -0.46 8.48 -12.06
N GLY A 769 -1.03 9.45 -12.75
CA GLY A 769 -1.77 9.26 -13.97
C GLY A 769 -0.91 9.01 -15.22
N GLU A 770 -1.36 9.48 -16.39
CA GLU A 770 -0.95 9.09 -17.75
C GLU A 770 0.55 9.21 -18.15
N HIS A 771 1.42 9.70 -17.30
CA HIS A 771 2.85 9.88 -17.61
C HIS A 771 3.76 9.01 -16.75
N ILE A 772 3.56 7.68 -16.80
CA ILE A 772 4.56 6.77 -16.27
C ILE A 772 5.57 6.50 -17.40
N PRO A 773 6.79 7.01 -17.28
CA PRO A 773 7.76 6.95 -18.39
C PRO A 773 8.31 5.55 -18.64
N ASP A 774 8.10 4.60 -17.71
CA ASP A 774 8.77 3.31 -17.78
C ASP A 774 7.86 2.18 -17.27
N SER A 775 7.65 1.17 -18.11
CA SER A 775 6.89 -0.04 -17.76
C SER A 775 7.50 -0.81 -16.58
N GLU A 776 8.77 -0.61 -16.27
CA GLU A 776 9.42 -1.23 -15.11
C GLU A 776 8.93 -0.66 -13.78
N GLN A 777 8.48 0.59 -13.76
CA GLN A 777 7.88 1.21 -12.56
C GLN A 777 6.46 0.72 -12.28
N LEU A 778 5.85 -0.03 -13.19
CA LEU A 778 4.53 -0.63 -13.05
C LEU A 778 4.55 -1.99 -12.34
N LYS A 779 5.71 -2.51 -12.01
CA LYS A 779 5.89 -3.85 -11.44
C LYS A 779 6.03 -3.78 -9.93
N MET A 780 5.10 -4.39 -9.19
CA MET A 780 5.10 -4.34 -7.72
C MET A 780 6.15 -5.22 -7.03
N ALA A 781 6.97 -5.95 -7.78
CA ALA A 781 8.08 -6.71 -7.21
C ALA A 781 9.19 -5.79 -6.72
N LEU A 782 9.60 -5.96 -5.47
CA LEU A 782 10.66 -5.20 -4.82
C LEU A 782 11.49 -6.08 -3.90
N VAL A 783 12.74 -5.67 -3.64
CA VAL A 783 13.69 -6.42 -2.83
C VAL A 783 14.48 -5.54 -1.89
N THR A 784 14.81 -6.06 -0.71
CA THR A 784 15.50 -5.32 0.32
C THR A 784 16.44 -6.18 1.14
N ASP A 785 17.60 -5.64 1.53
CA ASP A 785 18.49 -6.27 2.49
C ASP A 785 18.14 -5.85 3.92
N VAL A 786 18.05 -6.83 4.82
CA VAL A 786 17.59 -6.60 6.19
C VAL A 786 18.63 -6.94 7.26
N ALA A 787 19.62 -7.76 6.96
CA ALA A 787 20.69 -8.11 7.87
C ALA A 787 21.96 -8.53 7.14
N THR A 788 23.11 -8.22 7.72
CA THR A 788 24.43 -8.57 7.17
C THR A 788 25.24 -9.39 8.17
N ASP A 789 25.70 -10.55 7.72
CA ASP A 789 26.70 -11.36 8.42
C ASP A 789 28.09 -11.02 7.88
N PHE A 790 28.82 -10.20 8.59
CA PHE A 790 30.16 -9.78 8.19
C PHE A 790 31.22 -10.89 8.32
N PHE A 791 30.95 -11.93 9.14
CA PHE A 791 31.89 -13.03 9.35
C PHE A 791 31.95 -13.98 8.15
N GLU A 792 30.78 -14.34 7.62
CA GLU A 792 30.68 -15.22 6.46
C GLU A 792 30.44 -14.46 5.15
N GLY A 793 30.39 -13.13 5.21
CA GLY A 793 30.17 -12.27 4.03
C GLY A 793 28.82 -12.53 3.36
N ARG A 794 27.74 -12.62 4.13
CA ARG A 794 26.39 -12.91 3.66
C ARG A 794 25.41 -11.76 4.00
N VAL A 795 24.44 -11.56 3.12
CA VAL A 795 23.38 -10.57 3.27
C VAL A 795 22.03 -11.26 3.14
N LEU A 796 21.16 -11.06 4.11
CA LEU A 796 19.78 -11.52 4.08
C LEU A 796 18.93 -10.49 3.33
N HIS A 797 18.20 -10.96 2.33
CA HIS A 797 17.23 -10.18 1.59
C HIS A 797 15.82 -10.69 1.85
N VAL A 798 14.87 -9.75 1.87
CA VAL A 798 13.43 -10.02 1.84
C VAL A 798 12.83 -9.30 0.65
N ALA A 799 11.76 -9.86 0.08
CA ALA A 799 11.20 -9.33 -1.15
C ALA A 799 9.70 -9.60 -1.27
N SER A 800 9.01 -8.75 -2.03
CA SER A 800 7.73 -9.05 -2.65
C SER A 800 7.94 -9.44 -4.12
N GLY A 801 6.91 -9.98 -4.76
CA GLY A 801 6.94 -10.35 -6.16
C GLY A 801 5.59 -10.09 -6.82
N ARG A 802 5.29 -10.81 -7.89
CA ARG A 802 3.98 -10.71 -8.55
C ARG A 802 2.84 -10.97 -7.56
N PRO A 803 1.73 -10.23 -7.64
CA PRO A 803 0.56 -10.53 -6.83
C PRO A 803 0.02 -11.92 -7.13
N GLN A 804 -0.67 -12.51 -6.17
CA GLN A 804 -1.31 -13.81 -6.32
C GLN A 804 -2.81 -13.65 -6.23
N ARG A 805 -3.53 -14.41 -7.06
CA ARG A 805 -4.98 -14.43 -7.03
C ARG A 805 -5.48 -15.37 -5.94
N ILE A 806 -6.42 -14.89 -5.11
CA ILE A 806 -7.07 -15.69 -4.09
C ILE A 806 -8.57 -15.81 -4.37
N HIS A 807 -9.10 -17.01 -4.29
CA HIS A 807 -10.53 -17.31 -4.34
C HIS A 807 -11.00 -17.71 -2.96
N VAL A 808 -12.03 -17.05 -2.44
CA VAL A 808 -12.52 -17.26 -1.08
C VAL A 808 -14.00 -17.61 -1.12
N PHE A 809 -14.37 -18.75 -0.53
CA PHE A 809 -15.76 -19.10 -0.33
C PHE A 809 -16.31 -18.32 0.87
N VAL A 810 -17.29 -17.51 0.61
CA VAL A 810 -17.99 -16.68 1.60
C VAL A 810 -19.44 -17.15 1.69
N ASN A 811 -19.96 -17.22 2.91
CA ASN A 811 -21.34 -17.60 3.15
C ASN A 811 -21.93 -16.72 4.25
N ASP A 812 -22.80 -15.80 3.88
CA ASP A 812 -23.41 -14.83 4.81
C ASP A 812 -24.92 -14.65 4.56
N ALA A 813 -25.59 -14.08 5.54
CA ALA A 813 -27.04 -13.82 5.45
C ALA A 813 -27.39 -12.68 4.46
N SER A 814 -26.42 -11.88 4.07
CA SER A 814 -26.64 -10.73 3.19
C SER A 814 -26.69 -11.10 1.72
N ALA A 815 -25.86 -12.05 1.29
CA ALA A 815 -25.72 -12.41 -0.12
C ALA A 815 -25.58 -13.92 -0.34
N GLY A 816 -25.73 -14.77 0.69
CA GLY A 816 -25.65 -16.22 0.57
C GLY A 816 -24.27 -16.76 0.26
N PRO A 817 -24.19 -18.06 -0.13
CA PRO A 817 -22.94 -18.73 -0.46
C PRO A 817 -22.43 -18.28 -1.85
N ARG A 818 -21.16 -17.90 -1.94
CA ARG A 818 -20.52 -17.47 -3.19
C ARG A 818 -19.01 -17.61 -3.13
N ILE A 819 -18.36 -17.63 -4.28
CA ILE A 819 -16.91 -17.51 -4.39
C ILE A 819 -16.61 -16.04 -4.70
N THR A 820 -15.80 -15.42 -3.87
CA THR A 820 -15.25 -14.08 -4.07
C THR A 820 -13.79 -14.19 -4.48
N ARG A 821 -13.27 -13.18 -5.17
CA ARG A 821 -11.93 -13.19 -5.75
C ARG A 821 -11.18 -11.91 -5.37
N GLY A 822 -9.95 -12.06 -4.94
CA GLY A 822 -9.08 -10.97 -4.56
C GLY A 822 -7.62 -11.23 -4.92
N TYR A 823 -6.76 -10.34 -4.48
CA TYR A 823 -5.33 -10.40 -4.76
C TYR A 823 -4.56 -10.23 -3.45
N ILE A 824 -3.46 -10.97 -3.32
CA ILE A 824 -2.58 -10.98 -2.15
C ILE A 824 -1.13 -10.85 -2.55
N PHE A 825 -0.29 -10.42 -1.63
CA PHE A 825 1.15 -10.40 -1.80
C PHE A 825 1.73 -11.80 -2.01
N SER A 826 2.87 -11.86 -2.69
CA SER A 826 3.83 -12.94 -2.58
C SER A 826 5.05 -12.47 -1.76
N TYR A 827 5.68 -13.39 -1.03
CA TYR A 827 6.81 -13.10 -0.15
C TYR A 827 7.99 -14.03 -0.42
N TYR A 828 9.20 -13.47 -0.36
CA TYR A 828 10.46 -14.16 -0.58
C TYR A 828 11.49 -13.78 0.47
N GLU A 829 12.36 -14.71 0.82
CA GLU A 829 13.44 -14.52 1.80
C GLU A 829 14.65 -15.37 1.43
N PHE A 830 15.79 -14.74 1.20
CA PHE A 830 16.97 -15.45 0.70
C PHE A 830 18.27 -14.76 1.11
N ILE A 831 19.37 -15.52 1.05
CA ILE A 831 20.70 -15.07 1.40
C ILE A 831 21.54 -14.91 0.12
N ARG A 832 22.28 -13.78 0.04
CA ARG A 832 23.22 -13.49 -1.05
C ARG A 832 24.60 -13.20 -0.48
N GLY A 833 25.67 -13.52 -1.22
CA GLY A 833 27.03 -13.17 -0.83
C GLY A 833 27.29 -11.66 -0.90
N MET A 834 27.98 -11.07 0.05
CA MET A 834 28.39 -9.64 0.00
C MET A 834 29.20 -9.30 -1.26
N GLY A 835 30.00 -10.28 -1.76
CA GLY A 835 30.79 -10.13 -2.97
C GLY A 835 29.98 -9.97 -4.25
N ASP A 836 28.70 -10.44 -4.23
CA ASP A 836 27.76 -10.32 -5.35
C ASP A 836 27.05 -8.95 -5.35
N GLY A 837 27.29 -8.14 -4.32
CA GLY A 837 26.64 -6.88 -4.09
C GLY A 837 25.23 -7.04 -3.52
N ARG A 838 24.68 -5.95 -2.98
CA ARG A 838 23.28 -5.90 -2.51
C ARG A 838 22.37 -5.86 -3.72
N MET A 839 21.32 -6.70 -3.75
CA MET A 839 20.38 -6.81 -4.87
C MET A 839 19.60 -5.51 -5.04
N THR A 840 19.41 -5.06 -6.27
CA THR A 840 18.52 -3.94 -6.62
C THR A 840 17.20 -4.47 -7.16
N ASP A 841 16.19 -3.59 -7.26
CA ASP A 841 14.89 -3.97 -7.80
C ASP A 841 14.95 -4.41 -9.24
N GLU A 842 15.75 -3.74 -10.04
CA GLU A 842 15.93 -4.11 -11.44
C GLU A 842 16.45 -5.55 -11.54
N GLU A 843 17.48 -5.91 -10.75
CA GLU A 843 18.00 -7.28 -10.68
C GLU A 843 16.91 -8.28 -10.23
N TRP A 844 16.07 -7.90 -9.27
CA TRP A 844 14.99 -8.74 -8.76
C TRP A 844 13.85 -8.88 -9.78
N LYS A 845 13.43 -7.78 -10.40
CA LYS A 845 12.39 -7.76 -11.43
C LYS A 845 12.80 -8.60 -12.64
N GLU A 846 14.06 -8.56 -13.09
CA GLU A 846 14.57 -9.43 -14.14
C GLU A 846 14.43 -10.92 -13.83
N ILE A 847 14.42 -11.30 -12.54
CA ILE A 847 14.22 -12.69 -12.12
C ILE A 847 12.74 -13.04 -12.05
N VAL A 848 11.94 -12.18 -11.38
CA VAL A 848 10.55 -12.46 -11.03
C VAL A 848 9.63 -12.41 -12.25
N TYR A 849 9.92 -11.52 -13.21
CA TYR A 849 9.08 -11.33 -14.40
C TYR A 849 9.51 -12.13 -15.61
N ASP A 850 10.56 -12.92 -15.52
CA ASP A 850 10.94 -13.90 -16.53
C ASP A 850 10.28 -15.26 -16.24
N ASP A 851 9.23 -15.60 -16.99
CA ASP A 851 8.50 -16.87 -16.82
C ASP A 851 9.38 -18.10 -17.02
N SER A 852 10.47 -17.98 -17.78
CA SER A 852 11.45 -19.08 -17.94
C SER A 852 12.23 -19.37 -16.65
N ARG A 853 12.26 -18.42 -15.69
CA ARG A 853 12.91 -18.50 -14.37
C ARG A 853 11.95 -18.84 -13.23
N ALA A 854 10.69 -19.20 -13.52
CA ALA A 854 9.66 -19.46 -12.50
C ALA A 854 10.09 -20.52 -11.44
N GLU A 855 10.85 -21.53 -11.83
CA GLU A 855 11.39 -22.54 -10.90
C GLU A 855 12.56 -21.99 -10.05
N GLU A 856 13.32 -21.02 -10.55
CA GLU A 856 14.32 -20.28 -9.77
C GLU A 856 13.65 -19.37 -8.75
N VAL A 857 12.63 -18.64 -9.13
CA VAL A 857 11.83 -17.76 -8.24
C VAL A 857 11.30 -18.53 -7.04
N LYS A 858 10.85 -19.78 -7.24
CA LYS A 858 10.36 -20.63 -6.13
C LYS A 858 11.45 -20.94 -5.09
N GLN A 859 12.73 -21.00 -5.48
CA GLN A 859 13.83 -21.28 -4.56
C GLN A 859 14.08 -20.15 -3.56
N PHE A 860 13.64 -18.92 -3.88
CA PHE A 860 13.72 -17.77 -3.01
C PHE A 860 12.59 -17.71 -1.97
N ARG A 861 11.56 -18.57 -2.10
CA ARG A 861 10.47 -18.67 -1.12
C ARG A 861 10.95 -19.34 0.16
N PRO A 862 10.62 -18.83 1.33
CA PRO A 862 10.93 -19.54 2.57
C PRO A 862 10.11 -20.84 2.65
N PRO A 863 10.63 -21.91 3.28
CA PRO A 863 9.97 -23.24 3.29
C PRO A 863 8.54 -23.24 3.79
N TRP A 864 8.18 -22.36 4.71
CA TRP A 864 6.83 -22.25 5.27
C TRP A 864 5.79 -21.73 4.26
N TYR A 865 6.24 -21.08 3.20
CA TYR A 865 5.34 -20.51 2.20
C TYR A 865 4.48 -21.58 1.49
N GLU A 866 4.96 -22.81 1.40
CA GLU A 866 4.21 -23.94 0.85
C GLU A 866 2.94 -24.28 1.64
N GLU A 867 2.86 -23.94 2.93
CA GLU A 867 1.67 -24.15 3.75
C GLU A 867 0.47 -23.33 3.27
N LEU A 868 0.72 -22.22 2.57
CA LEU A 868 -0.32 -21.41 1.95
C LEU A 868 -1.10 -22.17 0.88
N TYR A 869 -0.44 -23.07 0.17
CA TYR A 869 -1.06 -23.86 -0.91
C TYR A 869 -1.65 -25.19 -0.40
N ARG A 870 -1.13 -25.76 0.68
CA ARG A 870 -1.60 -27.01 1.28
C ARG A 870 -2.96 -26.90 1.95
#